data_97b54fc3d47d23b9b939d8b40ccc3466
#
_entry.id   97b54fc3d47d23b9b939d8b40ccc3466
#
_cell.length_a   1.000
_cell.length_b   1.000
_cell.length_c   1.000
_cell.angle_alpha   90.00
_cell.angle_beta   90.00
_cell.angle_gamma   90.00
#
_symmetry.space_group_name_H-M   'P 1'
#
loop_
_entity.id
_entity.type
_entity.pdbx_description
1 polymer ?
#
loop_
_entity_poly.entity_id
_entity_poly.type
_entity_poly.pdbx_seq_one_letter_code
_entity_poly.pdbx_strand_id
1 'polypeptide(L)'
;MRHLINNDGTPFETSELQSLRDELDALDNDGRTEYRNQNASVIAQHVAVKILIVSGPGTGKSYLFLNRINHWYQQDAQAKVLVTSFVRKLVADLQNDIDGDEQLSDEQKGNITASTLHKFARSIVEQNHGTTDWRFQPHFRIIGQFWKDVVWGDALAFYPLLNKGEYAWKKFEEQLYNAEFEQSEEWAKLKEIYFKLCQFYNAAGFADLILRAKDALVENSQLNESNYFIIDEYQDFNSAEDALINQLVNEPKGLLVVGDDEQVLYEKLKSGKPTLIRNLYQNNDYANGMLPFCGRSSFHITKTAGHFIQQQREADCIEKIYLPIKTTDDSPKVQVIACATAPTAVDYIEKFVVDNKTAIDERKNKLAEGEEKDAFLLILTPAKEVNFYGESKKKIAKIVAEYQVENLYFSEDYYKILSYYSLANNPQNNFTFRKILFYEDIAEAKVHELIEGAMQNGQNLCDIDSEEIKISLQKCNAIKTIVETVGATIEEKIKSITSHISIVDKVRLKEDIARKSINQEEIIEIEHKEEEEAELEEIEVKKMGAVELLTIVGSKGLSADHVIIIGFDNVNMSWITKNAFYVAMTRARKSLHILTALKSGGARQSNGFLDQLPDDHAEFYSYKKTDHTKNQLQGKQGFKTYLNNLNSMSQQRR
;
A
#
# COMPACT_ATOMS: atom_id res chain seq x y z
N MET A 1 -31.45 -9.64 -20.35
CA MET A 1 -30.29 -8.77 -20.64
C MET A 1 -29.05 -9.64 -20.65
N ARG A 2 -28.12 -9.43 -21.59
CA ARG A 2 -26.87 -10.20 -21.68
C ARG A 2 -25.96 -9.94 -20.46
N HIS A 3 -25.33 -10.97 -19.95
CA HIS A 3 -24.32 -10.82 -18.91
C HIS A 3 -22.95 -10.41 -19.51
N LEU A 4 -22.17 -9.67 -18.72
CA LEU A 4 -20.88 -9.13 -19.14
C LEU A 4 -19.76 -10.18 -18.94
N ILE A 5 -19.81 -11.24 -19.74
CA ILE A 5 -18.74 -12.23 -19.89
C ILE A 5 -18.71 -12.79 -21.30
N ASN A 6 -17.53 -12.78 -21.95
CA ASN A 6 -17.26 -13.37 -23.26
C ASN A 6 -16.60 -14.72 -23.09
N ASN A 7 -17.25 -15.75 -23.66
CA ASN A 7 -16.81 -17.15 -23.49
C ASN A 7 -15.63 -17.53 -24.41
N ASP A 8 -15.43 -16.79 -25.50
CA ASP A 8 -14.45 -17.07 -26.55
C ASP A 8 -13.10 -16.35 -26.34
N GLY A 9 -12.92 -15.70 -25.20
CA GLY A 9 -11.70 -14.96 -24.88
C GLY A 9 -11.51 -13.64 -25.64
N THR A 10 -12.45 -13.27 -26.51
CA THR A 10 -12.33 -12.00 -27.24
C THR A 10 -12.58 -10.79 -26.33
N PRO A 11 -11.88 -9.68 -26.55
CA PRO A 11 -12.23 -8.39 -25.96
C PRO A 11 -13.67 -7.98 -26.34
N PHE A 12 -14.33 -7.22 -25.46
CA PHE A 12 -15.60 -6.57 -25.81
C PHE A 12 -15.37 -5.47 -26.83
N GLU A 13 -16.24 -5.41 -27.83
CA GLU A 13 -16.19 -4.34 -28.83
C GLU A 13 -16.75 -3.03 -28.26
N THR A 14 -16.13 -1.88 -28.60
CA THR A 14 -16.55 -0.55 -28.12
C THR A 14 -18.03 -0.26 -28.43
N SER A 15 -18.51 -0.62 -29.63
CA SER A 15 -19.91 -0.45 -30.03
C SER A 15 -20.87 -1.29 -29.21
N GLU A 16 -20.46 -2.49 -28.86
CA GLU A 16 -21.21 -3.40 -27.98
C GLU A 16 -21.28 -2.86 -26.56
N LEU A 17 -20.13 -2.43 -25.98
CA LEU A 17 -20.09 -1.82 -24.65
C LEU A 17 -20.94 -0.55 -24.55
N GLN A 18 -21.00 0.26 -25.61
CA GLN A 18 -21.84 1.45 -25.62
C GLN A 18 -23.33 1.07 -25.55
N SER A 19 -23.78 0.11 -26.36
CA SER A 19 -25.17 -0.38 -26.33
C SER A 19 -25.54 -0.96 -24.96
N LEU A 20 -24.68 -1.80 -24.38
CA LEU A 20 -24.88 -2.38 -23.06
C LEU A 20 -24.89 -1.30 -21.95
N ARG A 21 -24.04 -0.29 -22.05
CA ARG A 21 -24.04 0.83 -21.13
C ARG A 21 -25.37 1.58 -21.12
N ASP A 22 -25.92 1.87 -22.31
CA ASP A 22 -27.17 2.59 -22.44
C ASP A 22 -28.36 1.74 -21.89
N GLU A 23 -28.36 0.43 -22.15
CA GLU A 23 -29.33 -0.50 -21.58
C GLU A 23 -29.24 -0.55 -20.04
N LEU A 24 -28.03 -0.64 -19.48
CA LEU A 24 -27.80 -0.73 -18.04
C LEU A 24 -28.07 0.62 -17.34
N ASP A 25 -27.78 1.74 -17.97
CA ASP A 25 -28.06 3.07 -17.40
C ASP A 25 -29.57 3.39 -17.39
N ALA A 26 -30.36 2.74 -18.26
CA ALA A 26 -31.80 2.84 -18.27
C ALA A 26 -32.53 2.05 -17.16
N LEU A 27 -31.82 1.13 -16.46
CA LEU A 27 -32.40 0.37 -15.35
C LEU A 27 -32.66 1.26 -14.13
N ASP A 28 -33.75 0.99 -13.42
CA ASP A 28 -34.00 1.54 -12.08
C ASP A 28 -33.09 0.90 -11.00
N ASN A 29 -33.20 1.32 -9.76
CA ASN A 29 -32.35 0.86 -8.65
C ASN A 29 -32.46 -0.66 -8.42
N ASP A 30 -33.68 -1.19 -8.49
CA ASP A 30 -33.92 -2.62 -8.28
C ASP A 30 -33.33 -3.44 -9.44
N GLY A 31 -33.56 -3.01 -10.67
CA GLY A 31 -33.01 -3.63 -11.87
C GLY A 31 -31.48 -3.60 -11.90
N ARG A 32 -30.83 -2.51 -11.47
CA ARG A 32 -29.37 -2.42 -11.35
C ARG A 32 -28.84 -3.40 -10.30
N THR A 33 -29.50 -3.50 -9.15
CA THR A 33 -29.11 -4.40 -8.07
C THR A 33 -29.28 -5.85 -8.48
N GLU A 34 -30.40 -6.20 -9.09
CA GLU A 34 -30.66 -7.54 -9.61
C GLU A 34 -29.63 -7.93 -10.68
N TYR A 35 -29.42 -7.08 -11.67
CA TYR A 35 -28.43 -7.34 -12.72
C TYR A 35 -27.03 -7.51 -12.15
N ARG A 36 -26.60 -6.65 -11.22
CA ARG A 36 -25.28 -6.75 -10.57
C ARG A 36 -25.07 -8.12 -9.94
N ASN A 37 -26.06 -8.59 -9.17
CA ASN A 37 -25.98 -9.85 -8.47
C ASN A 37 -26.01 -11.05 -9.43
N GLN A 38 -26.89 -11.02 -10.42
CA GLN A 38 -26.98 -12.06 -11.45
C GLN A 38 -25.70 -12.11 -12.29
N ASN A 39 -25.17 -10.98 -12.73
CA ASN A 39 -23.93 -10.91 -13.51
C ASN A 39 -22.74 -11.49 -12.74
N ALA A 40 -22.60 -11.11 -11.46
CA ALA A 40 -21.55 -11.66 -10.60
C ALA A 40 -21.70 -13.17 -10.38
N SER A 41 -22.94 -13.68 -10.23
CA SER A 41 -23.21 -15.10 -10.11
C SER A 41 -22.87 -15.87 -11.39
N VAL A 42 -23.24 -15.37 -12.56
CA VAL A 42 -22.91 -15.97 -13.85
C VAL A 42 -21.40 -16.04 -14.06
N ILE A 43 -20.67 -14.97 -13.74
CA ILE A 43 -19.20 -14.93 -13.79
C ILE A 43 -18.61 -15.95 -12.80
N ALA A 44 -19.11 -16.00 -11.56
CA ALA A 44 -18.62 -16.92 -10.53
C ALA A 44 -18.81 -18.39 -10.91
N GLN A 45 -19.88 -18.73 -11.62
CA GLN A 45 -20.22 -20.09 -12.06
C GLN A 45 -19.68 -20.44 -13.46
N HIS A 46 -18.96 -19.51 -14.10
CA HIS A 46 -18.48 -19.72 -15.46
C HIS A 46 -17.49 -20.88 -15.55
N VAL A 47 -17.63 -21.69 -16.62
CA VAL A 47 -16.88 -22.95 -16.80
C VAL A 47 -15.43 -22.79 -17.25
N ALA A 48 -15.04 -21.60 -17.73
CA ALA A 48 -13.67 -21.36 -18.16
C ALA A 48 -12.69 -21.52 -16.98
N VAL A 49 -11.56 -22.16 -17.25
CA VAL A 49 -10.49 -22.35 -16.28
C VAL A 49 -9.84 -20.99 -15.93
N LYS A 50 -9.62 -20.15 -16.92
CA LYS A 50 -9.02 -18.83 -16.76
C LYS A 50 -10.04 -17.73 -17.06
N ILE A 51 -10.26 -16.84 -16.11
CA ILE A 51 -11.19 -15.73 -16.21
C ILE A 51 -10.46 -14.43 -15.86
N LEU A 52 -10.63 -13.43 -16.68
CA LEU A 52 -10.18 -12.06 -16.41
C LEU A 52 -11.37 -11.14 -16.22
N ILE A 53 -11.40 -10.40 -15.12
CA ILE A 53 -12.46 -9.45 -14.81
C ILE A 53 -11.88 -8.04 -14.72
N VAL A 54 -12.37 -7.16 -15.59
CA VAL A 54 -12.13 -5.72 -15.51
C VAL A 54 -13.19 -5.09 -14.62
N SER A 55 -12.77 -4.46 -13.53
CA SER A 55 -13.67 -4.08 -12.44
C SER A 55 -13.26 -2.76 -11.79
N GLY A 56 -14.08 -1.74 -12.00
CA GLY A 56 -13.89 -0.42 -11.38
C GLY A 56 -13.99 -0.45 -9.83
N PRO A 57 -13.71 0.69 -9.17
CA PRO A 57 -13.75 0.78 -7.71
C PRO A 57 -15.16 0.51 -7.15
N GLY A 58 -15.26 -0.33 -6.11
CA GLY A 58 -16.52 -0.55 -5.38
C GLY A 58 -17.59 -1.34 -6.13
N THR A 59 -17.23 -2.08 -7.19
CA THR A 59 -18.17 -2.86 -8.00
C THR A 59 -18.50 -4.24 -7.43
N GLY A 60 -17.85 -4.69 -6.34
CA GLY A 60 -18.18 -5.93 -5.64
C GLY A 60 -17.22 -7.09 -5.92
N LYS A 61 -15.94 -6.81 -6.11
CA LYS A 61 -14.88 -7.83 -6.30
C LYS A 61 -14.90 -8.93 -5.22
N SER A 62 -14.91 -8.54 -3.93
CA SER A 62 -14.89 -9.50 -2.81
C SER A 62 -16.09 -10.46 -2.84
N TYR A 63 -17.29 -9.96 -3.18
CA TYR A 63 -18.47 -10.78 -3.36
C TYR A 63 -18.28 -11.82 -4.49
N LEU A 64 -17.69 -11.40 -5.60
CA LEU A 64 -17.35 -12.32 -6.70
C LEU A 64 -16.35 -13.38 -6.24
N PHE A 65 -15.33 -13.02 -5.43
CA PHE A 65 -14.33 -13.98 -4.94
C PHE A 65 -14.96 -15.10 -4.11
N LEU A 66 -15.78 -14.75 -3.13
CA LEU A 66 -16.49 -15.74 -2.29
C LEU A 66 -17.38 -16.67 -3.13
N ASN A 67 -18.17 -16.11 -4.05
CA ASN A 67 -19.00 -16.92 -4.93
C ASN A 67 -18.18 -17.86 -5.82
N ARG A 68 -17.00 -17.41 -6.31
CA ARG A 68 -16.11 -18.25 -7.11
C ARG A 68 -15.49 -19.37 -6.30
N ILE A 69 -15.03 -19.08 -5.08
CA ILE A 69 -14.50 -20.07 -4.14
C ILE A 69 -15.56 -21.13 -3.82
N ASN A 70 -16.78 -20.69 -3.45
CA ASN A 70 -17.89 -21.60 -3.19
C ASN A 70 -18.21 -22.48 -4.40
N HIS A 71 -18.20 -21.92 -5.61
CA HIS A 71 -18.40 -22.69 -6.83
C HIS A 71 -17.30 -23.75 -7.04
N TRP A 72 -16.03 -23.43 -6.78
CA TRP A 72 -14.94 -24.40 -6.89
C TRP A 72 -15.09 -25.54 -5.89
N TYR A 73 -15.46 -25.26 -4.62
CA TYR A 73 -15.71 -26.30 -3.62
C TYR A 73 -16.92 -27.21 -3.94
N GLN A 74 -17.90 -26.71 -4.69
CA GLN A 74 -18.98 -27.57 -5.21
C GLN A 74 -18.48 -28.56 -6.25
N GLN A 75 -17.42 -28.27 -6.97
CA GLN A 75 -16.84 -29.12 -8.01
C GLN A 75 -15.67 -29.96 -7.49
N ASP A 76 -14.86 -29.45 -6.57
CA ASP A 76 -13.69 -30.10 -6.01
C ASP A 76 -13.63 -29.85 -4.50
N ALA A 77 -14.11 -30.77 -3.70
CA ALA A 77 -14.14 -30.65 -2.24
C ALA A 77 -12.74 -30.55 -1.61
N GLN A 78 -11.69 -30.94 -2.33
CA GLN A 78 -10.29 -30.87 -1.90
C GLN A 78 -9.53 -29.69 -2.54
N ALA A 79 -10.24 -28.69 -3.06
CA ALA A 79 -9.63 -27.51 -3.64
C ALA A 79 -8.69 -26.84 -2.63
N LYS A 80 -7.47 -26.52 -3.07
CA LYS A 80 -6.53 -25.65 -2.34
C LYS A 80 -6.49 -24.31 -3.05
N VAL A 81 -6.98 -23.27 -2.40
CA VAL A 81 -7.18 -21.95 -3.00
C VAL A 81 -6.16 -20.96 -2.47
N LEU A 82 -5.44 -20.30 -3.38
CA LEU A 82 -4.63 -19.13 -3.07
C LEU A 82 -5.34 -17.87 -3.58
N VAL A 83 -5.59 -16.95 -2.66
CA VAL A 83 -6.05 -15.59 -3.00
C VAL A 83 -4.93 -14.62 -2.68
N THR A 84 -4.45 -13.90 -3.70
CA THR A 84 -3.41 -12.89 -3.51
C THR A 84 -3.87 -11.53 -4.02
N SER A 85 -3.50 -10.49 -3.27
CA SER A 85 -3.71 -9.09 -3.61
C SER A 85 -2.44 -8.30 -3.33
N PHE A 86 -2.34 -7.15 -3.95
CA PHE A 86 -1.25 -6.21 -3.69
C PHE A 86 -1.40 -5.53 -2.31
N VAL A 87 -2.63 -5.41 -1.78
CA VAL A 87 -2.97 -4.60 -0.61
C VAL A 87 -3.32 -5.49 0.59
N ARG A 88 -2.59 -5.35 1.71
CA ARG A 88 -2.79 -6.14 2.94
C ARG A 88 -4.18 -6.01 3.53
N LYS A 89 -4.73 -4.78 3.57
CA LYS A 89 -6.08 -4.57 4.10
C LYS A 89 -7.13 -5.38 3.33
N LEU A 90 -7.01 -5.43 2.00
CA LEU A 90 -7.93 -6.22 1.17
C LEU A 90 -7.81 -7.72 1.49
N VAL A 91 -6.59 -8.21 1.74
CA VAL A 91 -6.35 -9.58 2.18
C VAL A 91 -6.99 -9.85 3.55
N ALA A 92 -6.81 -8.95 4.51
CA ALA A 92 -7.40 -9.10 5.85
C ALA A 92 -8.93 -9.01 5.83
N ASP A 93 -9.50 -8.10 5.04
CA ASP A 93 -10.95 -7.99 4.87
C ASP A 93 -11.52 -9.26 4.22
N LEU A 94 -10.84 -9.79 3.21
CA LEU A 94 -11.24 -11.04 2.56
C LEU A 94 -11.13 -12.25 3.49
N GLN A 95 -10.08 -12.33 4.31
CA GLN A 95 -9.95 -13.39 5.32
C GLN A 95 -11.14 -13.36 6.29
N ASN A 96 -11.51 -12.17 6.78
CA ASN A 96 -12.70 -12.03 7.64
C ASN A 96 -13.99 -12.45 6.91
N ASP A 97 -14.12 -12.12 5.62
CA ASP A 97 -15.28 -12.52 4.82
C ASP A 97 -15.32 -14.05 4.61
N ILE A 98 -14.16 -14.71 4.41
CA ILE A 98 -14.04 -16.19 4.34
C ILE A 98 -14.39 -16.82 5.68
N ASP A 99 -13.85 -16.31 6.78
CA ASP A 99 -14.10 -16.85 8.13
C ASP A 99 -15.58 -16.74 8.52
N GLY A 100 -16.25 -15.66 8.07
CA GLY A 100 -17.68 -15.42 8.27
C GLY A 100 -18.61 -16.15 7.29
N ASP A 101 -18.09 -16.78 6.24
CA ASP A 101 -18.95 -17.47 5.24
C ASP A 101 -19.51 -18.80 5.80
N GLU A 102 -20.82 -18.85 5.94
CA GLU A 102 -21.54 -20.05 6.45
C GLU A 102 -21.64 -21.19 5.43
N GLN A 103 -21.34 -20.94 4.15
CA GLN A 103 -21.37 -21.95 3.10
C GLN A 103 -20.09 -22.81 3.09
N LEU A 104 -19.02 -22.33 3.71
CA LEU A 104 -17.72 -23.02 3.78
C LEU A 104 -17.58 -23.76 5.12
N SER A 105 -17.18 -25.03 5.06
CA SER A 105 -16.80 -25.78 6.27
C SER A 105 -15.44 -25.30 6.81
N ASP A 106 -15.14 -25.60 8.09
CA ASP A 106 -13.86 -25.28 8.71
C ASP A 106 -12.66 -25.91 7.95
N GLU A 107 -12.82 -27.12 7.42
CA GLU A 107 -11.82 -27.79 6.59
C GLU A 107 -11.58 -27.02 5.28
N GLN A 108 -12.64 -26.57 4.62
CA GLN A 108 -12.53 -25.75 3.41
C GLN A 108 -11.89 -24.41 3.68
N LYS A 109 -12.28 -23.72 4.77
CA LYS A 109 -11.62 -22.47 5.21
C LYS A 109 -10.12 -22.66 5.47
N GLY A 110 -9.73 -23.81 6.07
CA GLY A 110 -8.34 -24.17 6.28
C GLY A 110 -7.54 -24.45 4.99
N ASN A 111 -8.21 -24.73 3.87
CA ASN A 111 -7.60 -24.92 2.55
C ASN A 111 -7.56 -23.64 1.71
N ILE A 112 -7.97 -22.50 2.25
CA ILE A 112 -7.89 -21.19 1.59
C ILE A 112 -6.75 -20.38 2.22
N THR A 113 -5.80 -19.97 1.41
CA THR A 113 -4.73 -19.05 1.82
C THR A 113 -4.99 -17.68 1.23
N ALA A 114 -5.36 -16.72 2.07
CA ALA A 114 -5.42 -15.32 1.67
C ALA A 114 -4.11 -14.61 2.11
N SER A 115 -3.35 -14.05 1.17
CA SER A 115 -2.04 -13.48 1.44
C SER A 115 -1.67 -12.39 0.43
N THR A 116 -0.77 -11.47 0.80
CA THR A 116 -0.08 -10.67 -0.21
C THR A 116 0.91 -11.55 -0.97
N LEU A 117 1.22 -11.17 -2.22
CA LEU A 117 2.18 -11.93 -3.02
C LEU A 117 3.56 -12.03 -2.33
N HIS A 118 4.02 -10.95 -1.70
CA HIS A 118 5.29 -10.93 -0.97
C HIS A 118 5.30 -11.85 0.26
N LYS A 119 4.21 -11.85 1.05
CA LYS A 119 4.09 -12.76 2.19
C LYS A 119 4.07 -14.23 1.75
N PHE A 120 3.39 -14.51 0.64
CA PHE A 120 3.40 -15.85 0.04
C PHE A 120 4.79 -16.21 -0.51
N ALA A 121 5.46 -15.30 -1.23
CA ALA A 121 6.83 -15.47 -1.69
C ALA A 121 7.80 -15.78 -0.55
N ARG A 122 7.64 -15.07 0.58
CA ARG A 122 8.42 -15.33 1.80
C ARG A 122 8.24 -16.78 2.27
N SER A 123 7.01 -17.28 2.34
CA SER A 123 6.76 -18.67 2.79
C SER A 123 7.39 -19.70 1.86
N ILE A 124 7.44 -19.46 0.55
CA ILE A 124 8.12 -20.31 -0.42
C ILE A 124 9.63 -20.32 -0.15
N VAL A 125 10.24 -19.16 0.03
CA VAL A 125 11.68 -19.04 0.31
C VAL A 125 12.04 -19.66 1.66
N GLU A 126 11.21 -19.51 2.69
CA GLU A 126 11.40 -20.14 4.01
C GLU A 126 11.35 -21.67 3.94
N GLN A 127 10.45 -22.23 3.13
CA GLN A 127 10.37 -23.68 2.91
C GLN A 127 11.57 -24.21 2.10
N ASN A 128 12.13 -23.39 1.21
CA ASN A 128 13.31 -23.72 0.40
C ASN A 128 14.61 -23.24 1.05
N HIS A 129 14.75 -23.43 2.35
CA HIS A 129 15.96 -23.04 3.09
C HIS A 129 17.17 -23.97 2.81
N GLY A 130 18.37 -23.49 3.09
CA GLY A 130 19.61 -24.26 2.91
C GLY A 130 20.85 -23.48 3.35
N THR A 131 22.01 -24.11 3.22
CA THR A 131 23.30 -23.53 3.60
C THR A 131 24.17 -23.16 2.39
N THR A 132 23.73 -23.47 1.19
CA THR A 132 24.49 -23.28 -0.05
C THR A 132 23.76 -22.34 -1.02
N ASP A 133 24.50 -21.76 -1.93
CA ASP A 133 24.05 -20.86 -2.97
C ASP A 133 23.31 -19.61 -2.42
N TRP A 134 22.13 -19.32 -2.96
CA TRP A 134 21.30 -18.19 -2.58
C TRP A 134 20.30 -18.49 -1.45
N ARG A 135 20.22 -19.73 -0.99
CA ARG A 135 19.23 -20.14 0.02
C ARG A 135 19.53 -19.51 1.36
N PHE A 136 18.45 -19.10 2.04
CA PHE A 136 18.51 -18.55 3.37
C PHE A 136 18.38 -19.63 4.44
N GLN A 137 18.93 -19.36 5.62
CA GLN A 137 18.62 -20.13 6.81
C GLN A 137 17.16 -19.86 7.25
N PRO A 138 16.53 -20.77 8.02
CA PRO A 138 15.19 -20.51 8.58
C PRO A 138 15.15 -19.16 9.32
N HIS A 139 13.98 -18.51 9.27
CA HIS A 139 13.75 -17.21 9.90
C HIS A 139 14.68 -16.09 9.39
N PHE A 140 14.92 -16.08 8.07
CA PHE A 140 15.63 -14.96 7.46
C PHE A 140 14.85 -13.64 7.60
N ARG A 141 15.58 -12.53 7.57
CA ARG A 141 15.02 -11.19 7.79
C ARG A 141 14.67 -10.51 6.48
N ILE A 142 13.72 -9.57 6.54
CA ILE A 142 13.45 -8.66 5.44
C ILE A 142 14.21 -7.35 5.67
N ILE A 143 14.94 -6.92 4.64
CA ILE A 143 15.69 -5.66 4.65
C ILE A 143 14.70 -4.52 4.44
N GLY A 144 14.40 -3.78 5.51
CA GLY A 144 13.52 -2.62 5.46
C GLY A 144 14.12 -1.42 4.74
N GLN A 145 13.30 -0.42 4.44
CA GLN A 145 13.66 0.74 3.63
C GLN A 145 14.93 1.45 4.12
N PHE A 146 15.05 1.70 5.43
CA PHE A 146 16.23 2.33 6.01
C PHE A 146 17.49 1.45 5.86
N TRP A 147 17.35 0.16 6.15
CA TRP A 147 18.47 -0.80 6.10
C TRP A 147 18.89 -1.15 4.68
N LYS A 148 18.02 -0.92 3.70
CA LYS A 148 18.33 -1.06 2.27
C LYS A 148 19.53 -0.17 1.87
N ASP A 149 19.55 1.08 2.31
CA ASP A 149 20.64 2.01 2.02
C ASP A 149 21.94 1.57 2.68
N VAL A 150 21.89 0.97 3.87
CA VAL A 150 23.06 0.43 4.58
C VAL A 150 23.63 -0.79 3.85
N VAL A 151 22.81 -1.77 3.51
CA VAL A 151 23.24 -2.98 2.78
C VAL A 151 23.75 -2.63 1.38
N TRP A 152 23.14 -1.64 0.73
CA TRP A 152 23.62 -1.11 -0.54
C TRP A 152 24.96 -0.41 -0.41
N GLY A 153 25.17 0.37 0.66
CA GLY A 153 26.46 0.97 0.99
C GLY A 153 27.57 -0.08 1.16
N ASP A 154 27.25 -1.16 1.87
CA ASP A 154 28.17 -2.31 2.03
C ASP A 154 28.50 -2.96 0.68
N ALA A 155 27.51 -3.14 -0.21
CA ALA A 155 27.76 -3.69 -1.56
C ALA A 155 28.65 -2.80 -2.42
N LEU A 156 28.44 -1.48 -2.36
CA LEU A 156 29.28 -0.51 -3.08
C LEU A 156 30.69 -0.43 -2.53
N ALA A 157 30.93 -0.65 -1.23
CA ALA A 157 32.25 -0.67 -0.64
C ALA A 157 33.10 -1.82 -1.20
N PHE A 158 32.47 -2.97 -1.46
CA PHE A 158 33.15 -4.12 -2.07
C PHE A 158 33.29 -4.01 -3.60
N TYR A 159 32.45 -3.24 -4.25
CA TYR A 159 32.53 -2.99 -5.69
C TYR A 159 32.02 -1.59 -6.04
N PRO A 160 32.87 -0.56 -5.92
CA PRO A 160 32.49 0.80 -6.24
C PRO A 160 32.13 0.95 -7.72
N LEU A 161 30.93 1.41 -8.02
CA LEU A 161 30.54 1.77 -9.36
C LEU A 161 31.16 3.11 -9.76
N LEU A 162 32.10 3.10 -10.68
CA LEU A 162 32.70 4.30 -11.24
C LEU A 162 31.61 5.15 -11.91
N ASN A 163 31.44 6.40 -11.45
CA ASN A 163 30.54 7.42 -12.02
C ASN A 163 29.03 7.21 -11.87
N LYS A 164 28.55 6.35 -10.97
CA LYS A 164 27.11 6.20 -10.72
C LYS A 164 26.77 6.81 -9.36
N GLY A 165 26.26 8.04 -9.37
CA GLY A 165 25.92 8.80 -8.18
C GLY A 165 24.74 8.23 -7.39
N GLU A 166 24.11 9.10 -6.59
CA GLU A 166 23.01 8.89 -5.65
C GLU A 166 21.82 8.00 -6.15
N TYR A 167 21.66 7.86 -7.47
CA TYR A 167 20.58 7.09 -8.11
C TYR A 167 20.94 5.64 -8.46
N ALA A 168 22.13 5.15 -8.15
CA ALA A 168 22.55 3.80 -8.55
C ALA A 168 21.70 2.70 -7.87
N TRP A 169 21.30 2.88 -6.59
CA TRP A 169 20.38 1.97 -5.93
C TRP A 169 19.03 1.88 -6.63
N LYS A 170 18.44 3.03 -6.94
CA LYS A 170 17.14 3.08 -7.62
C LYS A 170 17.17 2.35 -8.96
N LYS A 171 18.24 2.53 -9.73
CA LYS A 171 18.41 1.80 -10.99
C LYS A 171 18.57 0.30 -10.78
N PHE A 172 19.27 -0.12 -9.75
CA PHE A 172 19.42 -1.54 -9.40
C PHE A 172 18.07 -2.15 -8.97
N GLU A 173 17.32 -1.46 -8.14
CA GLU A 173 16.00 -1.87 -7.69
C GLU A 173 15.00 -1.95 -8.87
N GLU A 174 15.04 -1.02 -9.83
CA GLU A 174 14.26 -1.10 -11.06
C GLU A 174 14.60 -2.35 -11.90
N GLN A 175 15.86 -2.77 -11.92
CA GLN A 175 16.26 -4.02 -12.57
C GLN A 175 15.71 -5.26 -11.87
N LEU A 176 15.67 -5.25 -10.53
CA LEU A 176 15.04 -6.32 -9.74
C LEU A 176 13.53 -6.40 -10.02
N TYR A 177 12.81 -5.26 -10.00
CA TYR A 177 11.36 -5.21 -10.27
C TYR A 177 11.01 -5.63 -11.71
N ASN A 178 11.87 -5.32 -12.67
CA ASN A 178 11.65 -5.70 -14.06
C ASN A 178 12.11 -7.13 -14.37
N ALA A 179 12.82 -7.80 -13.47
CA ALA A 179 13.52 -9.06 -13.71
C ALA A 179 14.49 -8.98 -14.91
N GLU A 180 14.92 -7.78 -15.27
CA GLU A 180 15.79 -7.48 -16.40
C GLU A 180 17.04 -6.78 -15.90
N PHE A 181 18.18 -7.45 -16.01
CA PHE A 181 19.44 -6.90 -15.57
C PHE A 181 20.24 -6.35 -16.74
N GLU A 182 20.77 -5.14 -16.58
CA GLU A 182 21.68 -4.56 -17.58
C GLU A 182 22.86 -5.48 -17.81
N GLN A 183 23.07 -5.85 -19.06
CA GLN A 183 24.15 -6.76 -19.46
C GLN A 183 25.50 -6.01 -19.50
N SER A 184 26.00 -5.67 -18.30
CA SER A 184 27.34 -5.15 -18.11
C SER A 184 28.04 -5.96 -17.02
N GLU A 185 29.35 -6.12 -17.14
CA GLU A 185 30.16 -6.82 -16.15
C GLU A 185 30.04 -6.17 -14.76
N GLU A 186 29.95 -4.84 -14.72
CA GLU A 186 29.76 -4.06 -13.50
C GLU A 186 28.46 -4.40 -12.74
N TRP A 187 27.33 -4.39 -13.46
CA TRP A 187 26.05 -4.69 -12.80
C TRP A 187 25.92 -6.17 -12.43
N ALA A 188 26.47 -7.07 -13.24
CA ALA A 188 26.51 -8.50 -12.92
C ALA A 188 27.32 -8.75 -11.65
N LYS A 189 28.48 -8.11 -11.51
CA LYS A 189 29.34 -8.23 -10.33
C LYS A 189 28.71 -7.62 -9.09
N LEU A 190 28.10 -6.46 -9.21
CA LEU A 190 27.39 -5.80 -8.09
C LEU A 190 26.21 -6.63 -7.62
N LYS A 191 25.41 -7.21 -8.53
CA LYS A 191 24.34 -8.15 -8.20
C LYS A 191 24.87 -9.37 -7.43
N GLU A 192 25.97 -9.96 -7.90
CA GLU A 192 26.63 -11.08 -7.20
C GLU A 192 27.02 -10.71 -5.77
N ILE A 193 27.64 -9.55 -5.57
CA ILE A 193 28.07 -9.06 -4.25
C ILE A 193 26.87 -8.78 -3.35
N TYR A 194 25.84 -8.07 -3.86
CA TYR A 194 24.61 -7.80 -3.11
C TYR A 194 23.95 -9.09 -2.63
N PHE A 195 23.82 -10.09 -3.51
CA PHE A 195 23.21 -11.35 -3.15
C PHE A 195 24.05 -12.18 -2.16
N LYS A 196 25.38 -12.11 -2.23
CA LYS A 196 26.26 -12.69 -1.23
C LYS A 196 26.13 -12.01 0.13
N LEU A 197 25.99 -10.69 0.15
CA LEU A 197 25.73 -9.94 1.39
C LEU A 197 24.36 -10.31 1.98
N CYS A 198 23.30 -10.40 1.15
CA CYS A 198 22.00 -10.86 1.61
C CYS A 198 22.08 -12.25 2.23
N GLN A 199 22.83 -13.17 1.64
CA GLN A 199 23.05 -14.49 2.19
C GLN A 199 23.87 -14.45 3.51
N PHE A 200 24.94 -13.66 3.55
CA PHE A 200 25.75 -13.46 4.75
C PHE A 200 24.93 -12.88 5.92
N TYR A 201 24.06 -11.93 5.63
CA TYR A 201 23.14 -11.34 6.61
C TYR A 201 21.95 -12.23 6.94
N ASN A 202 21.71 -13.29 6.19
CA ASN A 202 20.47 -14.06 6.21
C ASN A 202 19.24 -13.13 6.10
N ALA A 203 19.26 -12.25 5.10
CA ALA A 203 18.26 -11.23 4.87
C ALA A 203 18.00 -11.00 3.39
N ALA A 204 16.77 -10.69 3.02
CA ALA A 204 16.35 -10.43 1.64
C ALA A 204 15.66 -9.06 1.52
N GLY A 205 15.91 -8.35 0.44
CA GLY A 205 15.11 -7.19 0.05
C GLY A 205 13.77 -7.62 -0.57
N PHE A 206 12.79 -6.70 -0.60
CA PHE A 206 11.47 -7.00 -1.17
C PHE A 206 11.53 -7.40 -2.63
N ALA A 207 12.27 -6.64 -3.44
CA ALA A 207 12.36 -6.88 -4.87
C ALA A 207 13.05 -8.22 -5.20
N ASP A 208 14.12 -8.58 -4.47
CA ASP A 208 14.83 -9.83 -4.70
C ASP A 208 14.13 -11.06 -4.10
N LEU A 209 13.30 -10.87 -3.08
CA LEU A 209 12.46 -11.93 -2.50
C LEU A 209 11.55 -12.57 -3.56
N ILE A 210 10.91 -11.77 -4.40
CA ILE A 210 10.04 -12.24 -5.49
C ILE A 210 10.82 -13.11 -6.49
N LEU A 211 12.02 -12.66 -6.88
CA LEU A 211 12.87 -13.42 -7.81
C LEU A 211 13.30 -14.76 -7.20
N ARG A 212 13.67 -14.77 -5.92
CA ARG A 212 14.08 -15.98 -5.21
C ARG A 212 12.94 -16.98 -5.04
N ALA A 213 11.72 -16.50 -4.76
CA ALA A 213 10.54 -17.36 -4.69
C ALA A 213 10.22 -17.99 -6.04
N LYS A 214 10.34 -17.21 -7.13
CA LYS A 214 10.18 -17.74 -8.49
C LYS A 214 11.22 -18.83 -8.80
N ASP A 215 12.48 -18.56 -8.50
CA ASP A 215 13.56 -19.53 -8.75
C ASP A 215 13.38 -20.81 -7.90
N ALA A 216 12.94 -20.67 -6.64
CA ALA A 216 12.61 -21.82 -5.79
C ALA A 216 11.50 -22.69 -6.38
N LEU A 217 10.43 -22.06 -6.93
CA LEU A 217 9.35 -22.79 -7.59
C LEU A 217 9.75 -23.45 -8.91
N VAL A 218 10.69 -22.86 -9.65
CA VAL A 218 11.28 -23.51 -10.84
C VAL A 218 12.06 -24.77 -10.45
N GLU A 219 12.81 -24.73 -9.34
CA GLU A 219 13.55 -25.88 -8.82
C GLU A 219 12.63 -26.93 -8.23
N ASN A 220 11.58 -26.53 -7.50
CA ASN A 220 10.64 -27.39 -6.82
C ASN A 220 9.22 -26.82 -6.84
N SER A 221 8.43 -27.26 -7.81
CA SER A 221 7.02 -26.83 -7.95
C SER A 221 6.10 -27.28 -6.80
N GLN A 222 6.52 -28.28 -5.99
CA GLN A 222 5.74 -28.75 -4.84
C GLN A 222 5.72 -27.78 -3.66
N LEU A 223 6.53 -26.72 -3.69
CA LEU A 223 6.46 -25.61 -2.73
C LEU A 223 5.14 -24.82 -2.83
N ASN A 224 4.43 -24.95 -3.94
CA ASN A 224 3.06 -24.46 -4.11
C ASN A 224 2.08 -25.62 -4.20
N GLU A 225 1.22 -25.77 -3.20
CA GLU A 225 0.19 -26.80 -3.18
C GLU A 225 -1.16 -26.34 -3.75
N SER A 226 -1.30 -25.03 -4.02
CA SER A 226 -2.55 -24.46 -4.53
C SER A 226 -2.81 -24.87 -5.97
N ASN A 227 -4.06 -25.11 -6.29
CA ASN A 227 -4.50 -25.48 -7.64
C ASN A 227 -5.65 -24.59 -8.17
N TYR A 228 -6.17 -23.71 -7.31
CA TYR A 228 -7.13 -22.66 -7.65
C TYR A 228 -6.57 -21.30 -7.18
N PHE A 229 -6.73 -20.28 -8.01
CA PHE A 229 -6.07 -18.98 -7.78
C PHE A 229 -7.03 -17.81 -8.02
N ILE A 230 -6.99 -16.83 -7.12
CA ILE A 230 -7.56 -15.49 -7.32
C ILE A 230 -6.45 -14.49 -7.19
N ILE A 231 -6.24 -13.70 -8.24
CA ILE A 231 -5.22 -12.64 -8.29
C ILE A 231 -5.93 -11.30 -8.42
N ASP A 232 -5.91 -10.49 -7.36
CA ASP A 232 -6.55 -9.17 -7.33
C ASP A 232 -5.55 -8.04 -7.59
N GLU A 233 -6.04 -6.89 -8.05
CA GLU A 233 -5.28 -5.67 -8.35
C GLU A 233 -4.12 -5.93 -9.34
N TYR A 234 -4.35 -6.74 -10.38
CA TYR A 234 -3.31 -7.22 -11.28
C TYR A 234 -2.54 -6.11 -12.01
N GLN A 235 -3.16 -4.94 -12.22
CA GLN A 235 -2.55 -3.79 -12.86
C GLN A 235 -1.38 -3.17 -12.09
N ASP A 236 -1.21 -3.49 -10.81
CA ASP A 236 -0.15 -2.93 -9.97
C ASP A 236 1.10 -3.77 -9.91
N PHE A 237 1.03 -5.02 -10.39
CA PHE A 237 2.21 -5.88 -10.39
C PHE A 237 3.24 -5.42 -11.43
N ASN A 238 4.50 -5.66 -11.09
CA ASN A 238 5.65 -5.46 -11.98
C ASN A 238 6.02 -6.76 -12.71
N SER A 239 7.02 -6.74 -13.58
CA SER A 239 7.40 -7.92 -14.36
C SER A 239 7.95 -9.08 -13.53
N ALA A 240 8.65 -8.80 -12.43
CA ALA A 240 9.15 -9.86 -11.55
C ALA A 240 7.99 -10.57 -10.83
N GLU A 241 7.03 -9.79 -10.34
CA GLU A 241 5.82 -10.30 -9.69
C GLU A 241 4.94 -11.06 -10.67
N ASP A 242 4.76 -10.56 -11.89
CA ASP A 242 4.07 -11.26 -12.98
C ASP A 242 4.74 -12.60 -13.32
N ALA A 243 6.07 -12.63 -13.39
CA ALA A 243 6.82 -13.87 -13.63
C ALA A 243 6.64 -14.89 -12.49
N LEU A 244 6.58 -14.44 -11.22
CA LEU A 244 6.26 -15.31 -10.09
C LEU A 244 4.82 -15.82 -10.18
N ILE A 245 3.84 -14.95 -10.47
CA ILE A 245 2.44 -15.33 -10.63
C ILE A 245 2.30 -16.39 -11.74
N ASN A 246 2.93 -16.18 -12.90
CA ASN A 246 2.90 -17.13 -14.00
C ASN A 246 3.49 -18.49 -13.62
N GLN A 247 4.53 -18.53 -12.78
CA GLN A 247 5.07 -19.78 -12.25
C GLN A 247 4.14 -20.46 -11.25
N LEU A 248 3.43 -19.67 -10.41
CA LEU A 248 2.43 -20.18 -9.46
C LEU A 248 1.22 -20.79 -10.15
N VAL A 249 0.69 -20.12 -11.20
CA VAL A 249 -0.53 -20.51 -11.91
C VAL A 249 -0.23 -21.39 -13.12
N ASN A 250 0.89 -22.08 -13.12
CA ASN A 250 1.18 -23.07 -14.17
C ASN A 250 0.20 -24.24 -14.10
N GLU A 251 -0.58 -24.46 -15.16
CA GLU A 251 -1.65 -25.49 -15.25
C GLU A 251 -2.69 -25.43 -14.12
N PRO A 252 -3.35 -24.28 -13.86
CA PRO A 252 -4.32 -24.16 -12.78
C PRO A 252 -5.59 -24.95 -13.09
N LYS A 253 -6.24 -25.50 -12.07
CA LYS A 253 -7.62 -26.04 -12.20
C LYS A 253 -8.65 -24.90 -12.32
N GLY A 254 -8.35 -23.73 -11.75
CA GLY A 254 -9.15 -22.53 -11.89
C GLY A 254 -8.32 -21.28 -11.56
N LEU A 255 -8.47 -20.24 -12.37
CA LEU A 255 -7.80 -18.96 -12.22
C LEU A 255 -8.78 -17.81 -12.47
N LEU A 256 -8.90 -16.93 -11.49
CA LEU A 256 -9.62 -15.66 -11.59
C LEU A 256 -8.64 -14.50 -11.40
N VAL A 257 -8.41 -13.73 -12.45
CA VAL A 257 -7.62 -12.51 -12.40
C VAL A 257 -8.55 -11.31 -12.40
N VAL A 258 -8.33 -10.36 -11.51
CA VAL A 258 -9.16 -9.16 -11.41
C VAL A 258 -8.28 -7.91 -11.34
N GLY A 259 -8.70 -6.85 -12.02
CA GLY A 259 -7.99 -5.57 -11.98
C GLY A 259 -8.67 -4.47 -12.76
N ASP A 260 -8.03 -3.31 -12.78
CA ASP A 260 -8.45 -2.12 -13.51
C ASP A 260 -7.23 -1.30 -13.91
N ASP A 261 -6.87 -1.29 -15.17
CA ASP A 261 -5.69 -0.58 -15.69
C ASP A 261 -5.78 0.95 -15.53
N GLU A 262 -6.96 1.49 -15.27
CA GLU A 262 -7.17 2.90 -14.93
C GLU A 262 -6.99 3.18 -13.41
N GLN A 263 -6.75 2.16 -12.57
CA GLN A 263 -6.45 2.30 -11.13
C GLN A 263 -4.99 2.07 -10.76
N VAL A 264 -4.08 2.01 -11.73
CA VAL A 264 -2.65 1.83 -11.47
C VAL A 264 -2.07 3.01 -10.66
N LEU A 265 -1.36 2.72 -9.57
CA LEU A 265 -0.72 3.70 -8.70
C LEU A 265 0.79 3.52 -8.58
N TYR A 266 1.27 2.29 -8.73
CA TYR A 266 2.65 1.91 -8.40
C TYR A 266 3.60 1.91 -9.60
N GLU A 267 3.18 2.46 -10.76
CA GLU A 267 4.02 2.55 -11.97
C GLU A 267 5.36 3.23 -11.70
N LYS A 268 5.35 4.40 -11.02
CA LYS A 268 6.56 5.17 -10.71
C LYS A 268 7.29 4.71 -9.45
N LEU A 269 6.64 3.99 -8.55
CA LEU A 269 7.19 3.61 -7.26
C LEU A 269 7.80 2.21 -7.26
N LYS A 270 7.13 1.26 -7.91
CA LYS A 270 7.52 -0.17 -7.92
C LYS A 270 7.51 -0.76 -9.33
N SER A 271 7.59 0.08 -10.37
CA SER A 271 7.54 -0.34 -11.77
C SER A 271 6.29 -1.16 -12.14
N GLY A 272 5.15 -0.88 -11.49
CA GLY A 272 3.86 -1.51 -11.83
C GLY A 272 3.52 -1.29 -13.31
N LYS A 273 3.02 -2.33 -13.98
CA LYS A 273 2.80 -2.33 -15.44
C LYS A 273 1.34 -2.59 -15.80
N PRO A 274 0.54 -1.54 -16.08
CA PRO A 274 -0.84 -1.74 -16.56
C PRO A 274 -0.92 -2.52 -17.88
N THR A 275 0.16 -2.57 -18.64
CA THR A 275 0.25 -3.38 -19.86
C THR A 275 0.11 -4.89 -19.58
N LEU A 276 0.42 -5.36 -18.37
CA LEU A 276 0.26 -6.78 -18.03
C LEU A 276 -1.21 -7.21 -18.10
N ILE A 277 -2.11 -6.48 -17.45
CA ILE A 277 -3.54 -6.80 -17.50
C ILE A 277 -4.13 -6.56 -18.90
N ARG A 278 -3.65 -5.54 -19.63
CA ARG A 278 -4.04 -5.30 -21.03
C ARG A 278 -3.67 -6.47 -21.93
N ASN A 279 -2.48 -7.05 -21.74
CA ASN A 279 -2.03 -8.25 -22.47
C ASN A 279 -2.91 -9.47 -22.15
N LEU A 280 -3.29 -9.67 -20.87
CA LEU A 280 -4.21 -10.74 -20.51
C LEU A 280 -5.59 -10.56 -21.16
N TYR A 281 -6.07 -9.30 -21.23
CA TYR A 281 -7.36 -8.99 -21.86
C TYR A 281 -7.40 -9.30 -23.36
N GLN A 282 -6.25 -9.27 -24.03
CA GLN A 282 -6.10 -9.64 -25.43
C GLN A 282 -5.79 -11.14 -25.63
N ASN A 283 -5.62 -11.89 -24.55
CA ASN A 283 -5.25 -13.31 -24.63
C ASN A 283 -6.51 -14.18 -24.65
N ASN A 284 -6.75 -14.87 -25.74
CA ASN A 284 -7.91 -15.74 -25.96
C ASN A 284 -8.01 -16.94 -24.99
N ASP A 285 -6.98 -17.20 -24.18
CA ASP A 285 -7.05 -18.24 -23.13
C ASP A 285 -7.93 -17.81 -21.94
N TYR A 286 -8.29 -16.54 -21.84
CA TYR A 286 -9.09 -15.98 -20.75
C TYR A 286 -10.51 -15.65 -21.21
N ALA A 287 -11.53 -16.11 -20.45
CA ALA A 287 -12.85 -15.54 -20.59
C ALA A 287 -12.86 -14.14 -19.99
N ASN A 288 -13.18 -13.12 -20.79
CA ASN A 288 -13.19 -11.72 -20.38
C ASN A 288 -14.54 -11.30 -19.81
N GLY A 289 -14.55 -10.68 -18.62
CA GLY A 289 -15.78 -10.20 -17.99
C GLY A 289 -15.64 -8.83 -17.32
N MET A 290 -16.78 -8.27 -16.89
CA MET A 290 -16.84 -6.95 -16.24
C MET A 290 -17.86 -6.91 -15.10
N LEU A 291 -17.59 -6.09 -14.08
CA LEU A 291 -18.54 -5.70 -13.02
C LEU A 291 -18.92 -4.22 -13.20
N PRO A 292 -20.14 -3.91 -13.69
CA PRO A 292 -20.43 -2.57 -14.18
C PRO A 292 -20.90 -1.58 -13.09
N PHE A 293 -21.43 -2.05 -11.94
CA PHE A 293 -22.10 -1.19 -10.97
C PHE A 293 -21.32 -0.95 -9.70
N CYS A 294 -20.99 0.32 -9.44
CA CYS A 294 -20.39 0.78 -8.18
C CYS A 294 -21.46 0.86 -7.08
N GLY A 295 -21.32 0.05 -6.04
CA GLY A 295 -22.16 0.10 -4.84
C GLY A 295 -21.52 0.83 -3.65
N ARG A 296 -20.27 1.28 -3.78
CA ARG A 296 -19.51 1.93 -2.70
C ARG A 296 -19.82 3.43 -2.61
N SER A 297 -19.64 4.13 -3.69
CA SER A 297 -19.70 5.59 -3.74
C SER A 297 -21.10 6.10 -4.13
N SER A 298 -21.46 7.26 -3.63
CA SER A 298 -22.72 7.93 -3.98
C SER A 298 -22.82 8.23 -5.48
N PHE A 299 -24.04 8.51 -5.94
CA PHE A 299 -24.35 8.77 -7.34
C PHE A 299 -23.42 9.84 -7.96
N HIS A 300 -23.33 11.01 -7.32
CA HIS A 300 -22.55 12.13 -7.84
C HIS A 300 -21.05 11.86 -7.87
N ILE A 301 -20.52 11.16 -6.87
CA ILE A 301 -19.10 10.77 -6.83
C ILE A 301 -18.78 9.78 -7.96
N THR A 302 -19.62 8.75 -8.14
CA THR A 302 -19.43 7.74 -9.18
C THR A 302 -19.52 8.35 -10.59
N LYS A 303 -20.52 9.21 -10.84
CA LYS A 303 -20.65 9.91 -12.13
C LYS A 303 -19.48 10.86 -12.38
N THR A 304 -19.01 11.60 -11.36
CA THR A 304 -17.85 12.50 -11.50
C THR A 304 -16.58 11.73 -11.81
N ALA A 305 -16.28 10.67 -11.05
CA ALA A 305 -15.09 9.86 -11.25
C ALA A 305 -15.11 9.13 -12.61
N GLY A 306 -16.25 8.56 -12.99
CA GLY A 306 -16.42 7.89 -14.28
C GLY A 306 -16.26 8.86 -15.46
N HIS A 307 -16.86 10.05 -15.39
CA HIS A 307 -16.69 11.09 -16.42
C HIS A 307 -15.23 11.54 -16.52
N PHE A 308 -14.60 11.83 -15.38
CA PHE A 308 -13.20 12.26 -15.32
C PHE A 308 -12.26 11.28 -16.00
N ILE A 309 -12.33 9.99 -15.64
CA ILE A 309 -11.39 8.99 -16.18
C ILE A 309 -11.63 8.73 -17.66
N GLN A 310 -12.89 8.79 -18.14
CA GLN A 310 -13.21 8.66 -19.56
C GLN A 310 -12.62 9.79 -20.42
N GLN A 311 -12.65 11.04 -19.93
CA GLN A 311 -12.04 12.19 -20.64
C GLN A 311 -10.51 12.08 -20.73
N GLN A 312 -9.89 11.29 -19.88
CA GLN A 312 -8.43 11.11 -19.79
C GLN A 312 -7.94 9.76 -20.32
N ARG A 313 -8.86 8.94 -20.86
CA ARG A 313 -8.53 7.58 -21.29
C ARG A 313 -7.47 7.59 -22.40
N GLU A 314 -6.44 6.76 -22.24
CA GLU A 314 -5.47 6.44 -23.29
C GLU A 314 -6.07 5.46 -24.29
N ALA A 315 -5.57 5.47 -25.52
CA ALA A 315 -6.14 4.66 -26.59
C ALA A 315 -6.01 3.14 -26.36
N ASP A 316 -5.04 2.72 -25.57
CA ASP A 316 -4.76 1.33 -25.24
C ASP A 316 -5.37 0.85 -23.91
N CYS A 317 -6.08 1.73 -23.18
CA CYS A 317 -6.81 1.35 -21.97
C CYS A 317 -8.00 0.45 -22.28
N ILE A 318 -8.24 -0.52 -21.39
CA ILE A 318 -9.38 -1.42 -21.48
C ILE A 318 -10.69 -0.63 -21.27
N GLU A 319 -11.56 -0.63 -22.27
CA GLU A 319 -12.86 0.01 -22.13
C GLU A 319 -13.76 -0.79 -21.18
N LYS A 320 -14.44 -0.10 -20.27
CA LYS A 320 -15.32 -0.72 -19.27
C LYS A 320 -16.59 0.07 -19.05
N ILE A 321 -17.61 -0.59 -18.54
CA ILE A 321 -18.83 0.05 -18.05
C ILE A 321 -18.67 0.32 -16.56
N TYR A 322 -18.84 1.59 -16.15
CA TYR A 322 -18.76 1.99 -14.73
C TYR A 322 -19.92 2.96 -14.42
N LEU A 323 -20.91 2.44 -13.72
CA LEU A 323 -22.16 3.13 -13.42
C LEU A 323 -22.45 3.09 -11.91
N PRO A 324 -23.14 4.10 -11.34
CA PRO A 324 -23.61 4.02 -9.96
C PRO A 324 -24.73 2.96 -9.84
N ILE A 325 -24.78 2.27 -8.71
CA ILE A 325 -25.87 1.33 -8.41
C ILE A 325 -27.21 2.05 -8.22
N LYS A 326 -27.20 3.29 -7.74
CA LYS A 326 -28.39 4.13 -7.64
C LYS A 326 -28.55 5.02 -8.87
N THR A 327 -29.76 5.20 -9.33
CA THR A 327 -30.07 6.10 -10.44
C THR A 327 -30.03 7.56 -10.04
N THR A 328 -30.42 7.85 -8.79
CA THR A 328 -30.34 9.15 -8.12
C THR A 328 -30.18 8.91 -6.63
N ASP A 329 -29.60 9.85 -5.91
CA ASP A 329 -29.63 9.87 -4.46
C ASP A 329 -29.62 11.34 -3.97
N ASP A 330 -29.96 11.55 -2.70
CA ASP A 330 -29.90 12.85 -2.04
C ASP A 330 -28.50 13.22 -1.58
N SER A 331 -27.46 12.49 -2.06
CA SER A 331 -26.08 12.78 -1.70
C SER A 331 -25.63 14.13 -2.26
N PRO A 332 -24.73 14.82 -1.56
CA PRO A 332 -24.18 16.07 -2.06
C PRO A 332 -23.37 15.84 -3.33
N LYS A 333 -23.42 16.78 -4.25
CA LYS A 333 -22.50 16.85 -5.38
C LYS A 333 -21.04 16.97 -4.88
N VAL A 334 -20.09 16.61 -5.73
CA VAL A 334 -18.66 16.81 -5.44
C VAL A 334 -18.39 18.29 -5.23
N GLN A 335 -17.79 18.66 -4.11
CA GLN A 335 -17.57 20.05 -3.73
C GLN A 335 -16.13 20.48 -4.02
N VAL A 336 -15.95 21.43 -4.92
CA VAL A 336 -14.66 22.03 -5.24
C VAL A 336 -14.57 23.40 -4.56
N ILE A 337 -13.62 23.54 -3.63
CA ILE A 337 -13.61 24.65 -2.67
C ILE A 337 -12.32 25.46 -2.80
N ALA A 338 -12.46 26.75 -3.12
CA ALA A 338 -11.36 27.70 -3.14
C ALA A 338 -11.15 28.29 -1.74
N CYS A 339 -10.00 27.99 -1.14
CA CYS A 339 -9.50 28.60 0.08
C CYS A 339 -8.39 29.61 -0.27
N ALA A 340 -8.44 30.80 0.33
CA ALA A 340 -7.45 31.84 0.03
C ALA A 340 -6.03 31.47 0.49
N THR A 341 -5.89 30.70 1.56
CA THR A 341 -4.60 30.32 2.16
C THR A 341 -4.67 28.91 2.76
N ALA A 342 -3.52 28.32 3.07
CA ALA A 342 -3.46 27.05 3.79
C ALA A 342 -4.15 27.09 5.17
N PRO A 343 -3.98 28.14 6.01
CA PRO A 343 -4.76 28.28 7.25
C PRO A 343 -6.27 28.32 7.03
N THR A 344 -6.75 28.82 5.88
CA THR A 344 -8.17 28.79 5.54
C THR A 344 -8.64 27.38 5.17
N ALA A 345 -7.82 26.61 4.46
CA ALA A 345 -8.13 25.21 4.16
C ALA A 345 -8.14 24.34 5.44
N VAL A 346 -7.21 24.58 6.37
CA VAL A 346 -7.22 23.89 7.67
C VAL A 346 -8.44 24.23 8.49
N ASP A 347 -8.83 25.50 8.52
CA ASP A 347 -10.05 25.94 9.19
C ASP A 347 -11.30 25.26 8.64
N TYR A 348 -11.36 25.05 7.32
CA TYR A 348 -12.44 24.26 6.71
C TYR A 348 -12.46 22.81 7.23
N ILE A 349 -11.29 22.17 7.34
CA ILE A 349 -11.17 20.81 7.88
C ILE A 349 -11.58 20.78 9.36
N GLU A 350 -11.07 21.72 10.17
CA GLU A 350 -11.45 21.84 11.59
C GLU A 350 -12.96 22.00 11.75
N LYS A 351 -13.57 22.89 10.97
CA LYS A 351 -15.01 23.10 10.97
C LYS A 351 -15.78 21.82 10.57
N PHE A 352 -15.33 21.12 9.52
CA PHE A 352 -15.93 19.85 9.11
C PHE A 352 -15.90 18.80 10.22
N VAL A 353 -14.76 18.68 10.91
CA VAL A 353 -14.59 17.75 12.05
C VAL A 353 -15.50 18.15 13.22
N VAL A 354 -15.57 19.43 13.56
CA VAL A 354 -16.44 19.93 14.64
C VAL A 354 -17.92 19.68 14.32
N ASP A 355 -18.34 19.97 13.10
CA ASP A 355 -19.74 19.78 12.67
C ASP A 355 -20.17 18.31 12.67
N ASN A 356 -19.21 17.39 12.53
CA ASN A 356 -19.46 15.94 12.49
C ASN A 356 -18.95 15.21 13.75
N LYS A 357 -18.62 15.93 14.83
CA LYS A 357 -17.94 15.36 16.00
C LYS A 357 -18.62 14.12 16.57
N THR A 358 -19.93 14.15 16.75
CA THR A 358 -20.69 13.02 17.29
C THR A 358 -20.54 11.76 16.42
N ALA A 359 -20.69 11.89 15.12
CA ALA A 359 -20.56 10.76 14.20
C ALA A 359 -19.11 10.24 14.12
N ILE A 360 -18.11 11.12 14.25
CA ILE A 360 -16.70 10.74 14.32
C ILE A 360 -16.41 9.97 15.60
N ASP A 361 -16.90 10.43 16.76
CA ASP A 361 -16.72 9.76 18.04
C ASP A 361 -17.39 8.38 18.04
N GLU A 362 -18.59 8.25 17.48
CA GLU A 362 -19.28 6.96 17.30
C GLU A 362 -18.48 6.01 16.39
N ARG A 363 -17.93 6.53 15.27
CA ARG A 363 -17.10 5.75 14.38
C ARG A 363 -15.81 5.27 15.06
N LYS A 364 -15.18 6.14 15.86
CA LYS A 364 -13.98 5.79 16.62
C LYS A 364 -14.25 4.62 17.59
N ASN A 365 -15.38 4.63 18.27
CA ASN A 365 -15.77 3.53 19.17
C ASN A 365 -15.99 2.23 18.41
N LYS A 366 -16.74 2.25 17.31
CA LYS A 366 -16.99 1.08 16.46
C LYS A 366 -15.69 0.48 15.87
N LEU A 367 -14.74 1.34 15.46
CA LEU A 367 -13.44 0.89 15.01
C LEU A 367 -12.63 0.24 16.13
N ALA A 368 -12.68 0.78 17.36
CA ALA A 368 -12.01 0.21 18.53
C ALA A 368 -12.58 -1.18 18.89
N GLU A 369 -13.89 -1.35 18.76
CA GLU A 369 -14.63 -2.58 19.03
C GLU A 369 -14.55 -3.61 17.89
N GLY A 370 -14.04 -3.20 16.71
CA GLY A 370 -13.96 -4.05 15.52
C GLY A 370 -15.29 -4.20 14.75
N GLU A 371 -16.29 -3.39 15.10
CA GLU A 371 -17.60 -3.37 14.44
C GLU A 371 -17.59 -2.62 13.10
N GLU A 372 -16.56 -1.86 12.82
CA GLU A 372 -16.39 -1.09 11.59
C GLU A 372 -14.94 -1.22 11.11
N LYS A 373 -14.73 -1.11 9.80
CA LYS A 373 -13.42 -1.26 9.15
C LYS A 373 -12.93 0.03 8.50
N ASP A 374 -13.83 0.96 8.17
CA ASP A 374 -13.54 2.15 7.37
C ASP A 374 -13.57 3.43 8.21
N ALA A 375 -12.66 4.36 7.92
CA ALA A 375 -12.65 5.68 8.55
C ALA A 375 -13.95 6.46 8.29
N PHE A 376 -14.25 7.42 9.14
CA PHE A 376 -15.28 8.42 8.88
C PHE A 376 -14.78 9.46 7.86
N LEU A 377 -13.54 9.93 8.02
CA LEU A 377 -12.92 10.96 7.18
C LEU A 377 -11.51 10.56 6.79
N LEU A 378 -11.22 10.60 5.47
CA LEU A 378 -9.86 10.60 4.92
C LEU A 378 -9.50 12.01 4.44
N ILE A 379 -8.37 12.52 4.89
CA ILE A 379 -7.73 13.74 4.37
C ILE A 379 -6.59 13.29 3.47
N LEU A 380 -6.71 13.52 2.17
CA LEU A 380 -5.76 13.03 1.17
C LEU A 380 -4.83 14.15 0.69
N THR A 381 -3.53 13.87 0.67
CA THR A 381 -2.49 14.79 0.21
C THR A 381 -1.79 14.26 -1.03
N PRO A 382 -1.34 15.12 -1.95
CA PRO A 382 -0.51 14.69 -3.07
C PRO A 382 0.81 14.03 -2.64
N ALA A 383 1.44 14.48 -1.57
CA ALA A 383 2.73 13.97 -1.07
C ALA A 383 2.78 13.94 0.46
N LYS A 384 3.71 13.13 1.01
CA LYS A 384 3.99 13.10 2.47
C LYS A 384 4.36 14.49 2.99
N GLU A 385 5.16 15.21 2.24
CA GLU A 385 5.51 16.60 2.53
C GLU A 385 4.75 17.54 1.59
N VAL A 386 3.62 18.02 2.03
CA VAL A 386 2.99 19.15 1.39
C VAL A 386 3.70 20.42 1.92
N ASN A 387 4.80 20.82 1.27
CA ASN A 387 5.59 22.02 1.59
C ASN A 387 4.73 23.29 1.71
N PHE A 388 3.53 23.23 1.19
CA PHE A 388 2.54 24.28 1.18
C PHE A 388 1.87 24.50 2.54
N TYR A 389 1.72 23.44 3.36
CA TYR A 389 0.95 23.55 4.59
C TYR A 389 1.80 23.91 5.82
N GLY A 390 3.14 23.84 5.79
CA GLY A 390 4.03 24.27 6.87
C GLY A 390 3.47 24.01 8.28
N GLU A 391 3.32 25.07 9.08
CA GLU A 391 2.69 25.01 10.41
C GLU A 391 1.24 24.46 10.39
N SER A 392 0.53 24.60 9.28
CA SER A 392 -0.84 24.07 9.13
C SER A 392 -0.88 22.54 9.11
N LYS A 393 0.19 21.88 8.64
CA LYS A 393 0.31 20.41 8.70
C LYS A 393 0.28 19.90 10.15
N LYS A 394 0.95 20.60 11.07
CA LYS A 394 0.94 20.25 12.50
C LYS A 394 -0.46 20.30 13.09
N LYS A 395 -1.29 21.25 12.67
CA LYS A 395 -2.68 21.35 13.13
C LYS A 395 -3.52 20.19 12.61
N ILE A 396 -3.40 19.83 11.33
CA ILE A 396 -4.11 18.66 10.77
C ILE A 396 -3.65 17.40 11.50
N ALA A 397 -2.34 17.22 11.71
CA ALA A 397 -1.80 16.07 12.43
C ALA A 397 -2.35 15.98 13.87
N LYS A 398 -2.52 17.14 14.55
CA LYS A 398 -3.14 17.18 15.88
C LYS A 398 -4.60 16.74 15.86
N ILE A 399 -5.38 17.21 14.88
CA ILE A 399 -6.79 16.79 14.71
C ILE A 399 -6.84 15.27 14.51
N VAL A 400 -6.00 14.75 13.61
CA VAL A 400 -5.96 13.31 13.31
C VAL A 400 -5.59 12.51 14.56
N ALA A 401 -4.59 12.95 15.33
CA ALA A 401 -4.16 12.26 16.55
C ALA A 401 -5.27 12.08 17.59
N GLU A 402 -6.23 13.01 17.67
CA GLU A 402 -7.38 12.92 18.60
C GLU A 402 -8.31 11.74 18.26
N TYR A 403 -8.34 11.31 17.00
CA TYR A 403 -9.27 10.29 16.50
C TYR A 403 -8.61 8.97 16.10
N GLN A 404 -7.34 8.78 16.45
CA GLN A 404 -6.65 7.50 16.32
C GLN A 404 -7.22 6.48 17.31
N VAL A 405 -7.33 5.22 16.87
CA VAL A 405 -7.75 4.10 17.72
C VAL A 405 -6.56 3.54 18.49
N GLU A 406 -5.45 3.34 17.80
CA GLU A 406 -4.24 2.81 18.39
C GLU A 406 -3.01 3.29 17.59
N ASN A 407 -1.92 3.61 18.28
CA ASN A 407 -0.65 3.89 17.64
C ASN A 407 0.24 2.66 17.78
N LEU A 408 0.41 1.90 16.72
CA LEU A 408 1.19 0.65 16.70
C LEU A 408 2.68 0.88 16.44
N TYR A 409 3.07 2.09 16.05
CA TYR A 409 4.49 2.38 15.81
C TYR A 409 5.26 2.55 17.10
N PHE A 410 6.39 1.89 17.15
CA PHE A 410 7.37 2.07 18.20
C PHE A 410 8.42 3.11 17.78
N SER A 411 9.07 3.74 18.78
CA SER A 411 10.16 4.67 18.51
C SER A 411 11.40 3.94 17.98
N GLU A 412 12.26 4.68 17.29
CA GLU A 412 13.58 4.18 16.86
C GLU A 412 14.41 3.67 18.07
N ASP A 413 14.32 4.37 19.19
CA ASP A 413 14.96 3.94 20.45
C ASP A 413 14.47 2.57 20.93
N TYR A 414 13.18 2.26 20.74
CA TYR A 414 12.60 0.96 21.08
C TYR A 414 13.18 -0.14 20.18
N TYR A 415 13.19 0.03 18.87
CA TYR A 415 13.79 -0.92 17.92
C TYR A 415 15.29 -1.06 18.12
N LYS A 416 15.97 0.02 18.50
CA LYS A 416 17.39 -0.02 18.86
C LYS A 416 17.62 -0.95 20.05
N ILE A 417 16.91 -0.77 21.17
CA ILE A 417 17.04 -1.65 22.34
C ILE A 417 16.68 -3.10 22.00
N LEU A 418 15.60 -3.29 21.20
CA LEU A 418 15.22 -4.60 20.73
C LEU A 418 16.35 -5.29 19.95
N SER A 419 17.06 -4.55 19.08
CA SER A 419 18.20 -5.09 18.32
C SER A 419 19.34 -5.56 19.24
N TYR A 420 19.67 -4.78 20.28
CA TYR A 420 20.69 -5.21 21.28
C TYR A 420 20.25 -6.44 22.05
N TYR A 421 18.99 -6.49 22.46
CA TYR A 421 18.44 -7.63 23.18
C TYR A 421 18.36 -8.89 22.28
N SER A 422 17.93 -8.74 21.04
CA SER A 422 17.87 -9.81 20.04
C SER A 422 19.24 -10.39 19.75
N LEU A 423 20.27 -9.54 19.54
CA LEU A 423 21.64 -9.98 19.31
C LEU A 423 22.24 -10.72 20.51
N ALA A 424 21.92 -10.29 21.75
CA ALA A 424 22.36 -11.00 22.95
C ALA A 424 21.75 -12.41 23.05
N ASN A 425 20.57 -12.66 22.47
CA ASN A 425 19.95 -13.98 22.41
C ASN A 425 20.44 -14.83 21.21
N ASN A 426 20.81 -14.18 20.12
CA ASN A 426 21.34 -14.84 18.92
C ASN A 426 22.54 -14.07 18.35
N PRO A 427 23.74 -14.24 18.92
CA PRO A 427 24.96 -13.53 18.49
C PRO A 427 25.38 -13.81 17.04
N GLN A 428 24.90 -14.92 16.45
CA GLN A 428 25.24 -15.33 15.08
C GLN A 428 24.41 -14.60 14.02
N ASN A 429 23.45 -13.79 14.42
CA ASN A 429 22.64 -13.01 13.47
C ASN A 429 23.44 -11.81 12.93
N ASN A 430 24.08 -12.00 11.78
CA ASN A 430 24.92 -11.00 11.14
C ASN A 430 24.16 -9.72 10.76
N PHE A 431 22.87 -9.80 10.39
CA PHE A 431 22.09 -8.61 10.06
C PHE A 431 21.81 -7.76 11.30
N THR A 432 21.37 -8.38 12.39
CA THR A 432 21.19 -7.66 13.66
C THR A 432 22.54 -7.12 14.17
N PHE A 433 23.63 -7.85 13.96
CA PHE A 433 24.98 -7.36 14.31
C PHE A 433 25.33 -6.11 13.50
N ARG A 434 25.08 -6.11 12.17
CA ARG A 434 25.29 -4.93 11.31
C ARG A 434 24.49 -3.71 11.79
N LYS A 435 23.25 -3.92 12.27
CA LYS A 435 22.44 -2.86 12.90
C LYS A 435 23.15 -2.30 14.14
N ILE A 436 23.72 -3.16 15.00
CA ILE A 436 24.45 -2.71 16.20
C ILE A 436 25.68 -1.89 15.83
N LEU A 437 26.51 -2.35 14.88
CA LEU A 437 27.68 -1.61 14.41
C LEU A 437 27.31 -0.21 13.87
N PHE A 438 26.16 -0.09 13.20
CA PHE A 438 25.62 1.19 12.79
C PHE A 438 25.20 2.07 13.98
N TYR A 439 24.48 1.52 14.96
CA TYR A 439 24.06 2.26 16.16
C TYR A 439 25.22 2.68 17.08
N GLU A 440 26.35 1.97 17.00
CA GLU A 440 27.57 2.29 17.73
C GLU A 440 28.42 3.38 17.04
N ASP A 441 27.96 3.88 15.87
CA ASP A 441 28.66 4.90 15.08
C ASP A 441 30.11 4.51 14.74
N ILE A 442 30.34 3.20 14.49
CA ILE A 442 31.64 2.70 14.08
C ILE A 442 31.91 3.15 12.65
N ALA A 443 33.14 3.62 12.39
CA ALA A 443 33.53 4.07 11.06
C ALA A 443 33.25 3.01 9.99
N GLU A 444 32.51 3.38 8.95
CA GLU A 444 32.07 2.47 7.88
C GLU A 444 33.24 1.66 7.26
N ALA A 445 34.40 2.29 7.08
CA ALA A 445 35.58 1.55 6.57
C ALA A 445 36.01 0.39 7.49
N LYS A 446 35.86 0.54 8.81
CA LYS A 446 36.13 -0.54 9.77
C LYS A 446 35.03 -1.60 9.74
N VAL A 447 33.78 -1.20 9.61
CA VAL A 447 32.66 -2.12 9.46
C VAL A 447 32.84 -2.99 8.22
N HIS A 448 33.21 -2.38 7.09
CA HIS A 448 33.46 -3.13 5.84
C HIS A 448 34.64 -4.10 5.96
N GLU A 449 35.74 -3.72 6.64
CA GLU A 449 36.86 -4.63 6.95
C GLU A 449 36.38 -5.85 7.74
N LEU A 450 35.55 -5.65 8.76
CA LEU A 450 34.98 -6.73 9.58
C LEU A 450 34.08 -7.66 8.77
N ILE A 451 33.21 -7.11 7.95
CA ILE A 451 32.29 -7.88 7.09
C ILE A 451 33.08 -8.69 6.05
N GLU A 452 34.05 -8.05 5.37
CA GLU A 452 34.90 -8.73 4.39
C GLU A 452 35.69 -9.88 5.02
N GLY A 453 36.30 -9.63 6.19
CA GLY A 453 37.03 -10.65 6.93
C GLY A 453 36.14 -11.82 7.33
N ALA A 454 34.93 -11.55 7.83
CA ALA A 454 33.98 -12.60 8.19
C ALA A 454 33.56 -13.42 6.96
N MET A 455 33.19 -12.77 5.85
CA MET A 455 32.78 -13.44 4.61
C MET A 455 33.90 -14.29 4.01
N GLN A 456 35.13 -13.78 3.96
CA GLN A 456 36.29 -14.52 3.42
C GLN A 456 36.63 -15.76 4.22
N ASN A 457 36.47 -15.73 5.55
CA ASN A 457 36.76 -16.84 6.46
C ASN A 457 35.55 -17.77 6.67
N GLY A 458 34.39 -17.48 6.12
CA GLY A 458 33.15 -18.24 6.37
C GLY A 458 32.69 -18.19 7.83
N GLN A 459 32.92 -17.07 8.52
CA GLN A 459 32.60 -16.84 9.93
C GLN A 459 31.44 -15.86 10.07
N ASN A 460 30.80 -15.87 11.25
CA ASN A 460 29.88 -14.81 11.61
C ASN A 460 30.65 -13.61 12.17
N LEU A 461 30.00 -12.41 12.17
CA LEU A 461 30.63 -11.22 12.76
C LEU A 461 31.02 -11.42 14.23
N CYS A 462 30.22 -12.15 15.01
CA CYS A 462 30.51 -12.43 16.42
C CYS A 462 31.78 -13.25 16.64
N ASP A 463 32.27 -13.95 15.63
CA ASP A 463 33.45 -14.81 15.71
C ASP A 463 34.76 -14.07 15.38
N ILE A 464 34.66 -12.84 14.91
CA ILE A 464 35.80 -11.98 14.57
C ILE A 464 36.49 -11.47 15.86
N ASP A 465 37.77 -11.69 15.97
CA ASP A 465 38.57 -11.15 17.07
C ASP A 465 38.92 -9.68 16.88
N SER A 466 37.97 -8.79 17.24
CA SER A 466 38.20 -7.35 17.25
C SER A 466 37.65 -6.71 18.53
N GLU A 467 38.17 -5.54 18.89
CA GLU A 467 37.76 -4.82 20.09
C GLU A 467 36.31 -4.30 19.91
N GLU A 468 35.95 -3.83 18.72
CA GLU A 468 34.60 -3.33 18.40
C GLU A 468 33.57 -4.43 18.61
N ILE A 469 33.82 -5.63 18.11
CA ILE A 469 32.94 -6.79 18.27
C ILE A 469 32.73 -7.13 19.75
N LYS A 470 33.85 -7.19 20.52
CA LYS A 470 33.81 -7.50 21.97
C LYS A 470 33.01 -6.47 22.75
N ILE A 471 33.21 -5.17 22.48
CA ILE A 471 32.48 -4.09 23.14
C ILE A 471 30.99 -4.16 22.80
N SER A 472 30.64 -4.35 21.53
CA SER A 472 29.25 -4.47 21.10
C SER A 472 28.54 -5.64 21.79
N LEU A 473 29.15 -6.82 21.85
CA LEU A 473 28.60 -7.99 22.55
C LEU A 473 28.47 -7.77 24.07
N GLN A 474 29.42 -7.08 24.70
CA GLN A 474 29.32 -6.71 26.12
C GLN A 474 28.10 -5.80 26.38
N LYS A 475 27.85 -4.78 25.52
CA LYS A 475 26.69 -3.91 25.62
C LYS A 475 25.38 -4.67 25.40
N CYS A 476 25.33 -5.58 24.41
CA CYS A 476 24.17 -6.43 24.19
C CYS A 476 23.81 -7.26 25.44
N ASN A 477 24.78 -7.90 26.05
CA ASN A 477 24.58 -8.68 27.27
C ASN A 477 24.18 -7.82 28.48
N ALA A 478 24.73 -6.60 28.61
CA ALA A 478 24.35 -5.66 29.65
C ALA A 478 22.88 -5.22 29.48
N ILE A 479 22.47 -4.87 28.26
CA ILE A 479 21.09 -4.47 27.95
C ILE A 479 20.13 -5.63 28.19
N LYS A 480 20.46 -6.86 27.77
CA LYS A 480 19.67 -8.05 28.08
C LYS A 480 19.45 -8.19 29.59
N THR A 481 20.51 -8.12 30.37
CA THR A 481 20.44 -8.22 31.83
C THR A 481 19.52 -7.15 32.43
N ILE A 482 19.61 -5.89 31.96
CA ILE A 482 18.76 -4.79 32.43
C ILE A 482 17.30 -5.04 32.06
N VAL A 483 17.01 -5.44 30.83
CA VAL A 483 15.65 -5.72 30.34
C VAL A 483 15.00 -6.84 31.14
N GLU A 484 15.73 -7.92 31.45
CA GLU A 484 15.27 -9.09 32.18
C GLU A 484 15.22 -8.90 33.73
N THR A 485 15.75 -7.78 34.25
CA THR A 485 15.75 -7.53 35.69
C THR A 485 14.32 -7.43 36.23
N VAL A 486 13.96 -8.38 37.12
CA VAL A 486 12.66 -8.43 37.78
C VAL A 486 12.57 -7.39 38.88
N GLY A 487 11.40 -6.71 39.00
CA GLY A 487 11.13 -5.74 40.05
C GLY A 487 11.65 -4.32 39.79
N ALA A 488 12.49 -4.10 38.76
CA ALA A 488 12.89 -2.77 38.34
C ALA A 488 11.77 -2.05 37.58
N THR A 489 11.56 -0.78 37.87
CA THR A 489 10.62 0.08 37.15
C THR A 489 11.14 0.37 35.73
N ILE A 490 10.23 0.75 34.81
CA ILE A 490 10.61 1.14 33.44
C ILE A 490 11.62 2.30 33.46
N GLU A 491 11.45 3.27 34.34
CA GLU A 491 12.37 4.40 34.49
C GLU A 491 13.77 3.98 34.94
N GLU A 492 13.86 3.05 35.88
CA GLU A 492 15.14 2.50 36.33
C GLU A 492 15.84 1.73 35.20
N LYS A 493 15.08 0.94 34.43
CA LYS A 493 15.60 0.23 33.24
C LYS A 493 16.12 1.22 32.20
N ILE A 494 15.33 2.23 31.83
CA ILE A 494 15.75 3.25 30.84
C ILE A 494 16.98 4.00 31.34
N LYS A 495 17.03 4.38 32.62
CA LYS A 495 18.20 5.04 33.20
C LYS A 495 19.45 4.17 33.11
N SER A 496 19.33 2.88 33.36
CA SER A 496 20.46 1.92 33.25
C SER A 496 20.87 1.69 31.79
N ILE A 497 19.92 1.55 30.87
CA ILE A 497 20.19 1.40 29.44
C ILE A 497 20.94 2.62 28.89
N THR A 498 20.56 3.83 29.32
CA THR A 498 21.23 5.07 28.86
C THR A 498 22.68 5.22 29.34
N SER A 499 23.17 4.37 30.23
CA SER A 499 24.60 4.30 30.55
C SER A 499 25.41 3.47 29.54
N HIS A 500 24.76 2.69 28.70
CA HIS A 500 25.39 1.83 27.71
C HIS A 500 25.20 2.31 26.28
N ILE A 501 24.02 2.89 25.94
CA ILE A 501 23.68 3.35 24.61
C ILE A 501 22.97 4.71 24.65
N SER A 502 23.09 5.47 23.57
CA SER A 502 22.39 6.76 23.40
C SER A 502 20.89 6.52 23.16
N ILE A 503 20.04 7.22 23.90
CA ILE A 503 18.57 7.25 23.73
C ILE A 503 18.15 8.70 23.47
N VAL A 504 17.41 8.91 22.40
CA VAL A 504 17.01 10.24 21.92
C VAL A 504 15.73 10.71 22.64
N ASP A 505 14.69 9.87 22.69
CA ASP A 505 13.39 10.21 23.28
C ASP A 505 12.98 9.25 24.40
N LYS A 506 13.42 9.57 25.62
CA LYS A 506 13.12 8.74 26.81
C LYS A 506 11.62 8.71 27.18
N VAL A 507 10.87 9.76 26.83
CA VAL A 507 9.43 9.84 27.16
C VAL A 507 8.68 8.87 26.25
N ARG A 508 8.92 8.94 24.98
CA ARG A 508 8.32 8.04 23.99
C ARG A 508 8.72 6.59 24.24
N LEU A 509 10.00 6.34 24.50
CA LEU A 509 10.49 5.01 24.82
C LEU A 509 9.81 4.41 26.07
N LYS A 510 9.55 5.23 27.10
CA LYS A 510 8.79 4.78 28.28
C LYS A 510 7.38 4.34 27.94
N GLU A 511 6.68 5.12 27.10
CA GLU A 511 5.35 4.78 26.61
C GLU A 511 5.38 3.48 25.80
N ASP A 512 6.38 3.31 24.94
CA ASP A 512 6.54 2.13 24.09
C ASP A 512 6.78 0.86 24.91
N ILE A 513 7.69 0.89 25.90
CA ILE A 513 7.94 -0.25 26.80
C ILE A 513 6.73 -0.54 27.70
N ALA A 514 5.98 0.48 28.12
CA ALA A 514 4.76 0.28 28.90
C ALA A 514 3.66 -0.38 28.05
N ARG A 515 3.59 -0.06 26.76
CA ARG A 515 2.65 -0.64 25.82
C ARG A 515 3.00 -2.08 25.46
N LYS A 516 4.28 -2.37 25.25
CA LYS A 516 4.77 -3.71 24.94
C LYS A 516 6.16 -3.95 25.56
N SER A 517 6.24 -4.95 26.44
CA SER A 517 7.49 -5.33 27.08
C SER A 517 8.44 -5.97 26.07
N ILE A 518 9.73 -5.70 26.19
CA ILE A 518 10.75 -6.42 25.43
C ILE A 518 11.03 -7.73 26.17
N ASN A 519 10.72 -8.87 25.56
CA ASN A 519 11.00 -10.21 26.08
C ASN A 519 11.26 -11.18 24.93
N GLN A 520 11.72 -12.39 25.27
CA GLN A 520 12.16 -13.37 24.27
C GLN A 520 11.01 -13.93 23.41
N GLU A 521 9.78 -14.04 23.94
CA GLU A 521 8.63 -14.57 23.22
C GLU A 521 8.11 -13.55 22.19
N GLU A 522 8.27 -12.27 22.48
CA GLU A 522 7.76 -11.18 21.65
C GLU A 522 8.77 -10.68 20.61
N ILE A 523 10.07 -11.05 20.69
CA ILE A 523 11.08 -10.61 19.71
C ILE A 523 10.64 -10.94 18.29
N ILE A 524 10.24 -12.17 18.02
CA ILE A 524 9.87 -12.64 16.68
C ILE A 524 8.69 -11.84 16.15
N GLU A 525 7.67 -11.61 16.98
CA GLU A 525 6.48 -10.84 16.58
C GLU A 525 6.81 -9.37 16.32
N ILE A 526 7.66 -8.75 17.17
CA ILE A 526 8.05 -7.35 17.02
C ILE A 526 8.99 -7.19 15.82
N GLU A 527 9.93 -8.13 15.63
CA GLU A 527 10.81 -8.14 14.47
C GLU A 527 10.04 -8.36 13.18
N HIS A 528 9.01 -9.21 13.18
CA HIS A 528 8.08 -9.34 12.05
C HIS A 528 7.29 -8.04 11.81
N LYS A 529 6.90 -7.32 12.87
CA LYS A 529 6.25 -6.00 12.73
C LYS A 529 7.21 -4.94 12.20
N GLU A 530 8.48 -4.92 12.64
CA GLU A 530 9.51 -4.05 12.06
C GLU A 530 9.68 -4.33 10.56
N GLU A 531 9.69 -5.60 10.17
CA GLU A 531 9.74 -6.03 8.78
C GLU A 531 8.46 -5.67 8.02
N GLU A 532 7.30 -5.86 8.65
CA GLU A 532 6.02 -5.45 8.12
C GLU A 532 5.90 -3.93 7.94
N GLU A 533 6.38 -3.14 8.91
CA GLU A 533 6.48 -1.68 8.80
C GLU A 533 7.45 -1.25 7.70
N ALA A 534 8.49 -2.03 7.47
CA ALA A 534 9.49 -1.81 6.43
C ALA A 534 8.97 -2.15 5.02
N GLU A 535 8.05 -3.12 4.89
CA GLU A 535 7.27 -3.33 3.65
C GLU A 535 6.41 -2.12 3.31
N LEU A 536 6.06 -1.36 4.32
CA LEU A 536 5.17 -0.21 4.21
C LEU A 536 5.99 1.06 3.97
N GLU A 537 6.37 1.30 2.73
CA GLU A 537 6.65 2.69 2.34
C GLU A 537 5.45 3.62 2.62
N GLU A 538 4.24 3.06 2.83
CA GLU A 538 2.99 3.77 3.12
C GLU A 538 2.00 2.92 3.94
N ILE A 539 1.84 3.23 5.23
CA ILE A 539 0.60 3.24 6.02
C ILE A 539 -0.40 2.06 5.84
N GLU A 540 -0.06 0.81 6.18
CA GLU A 540 -1.10 -0.24 6.15
C GLU A 540 -1.30 -1.09 7.42
N VAL A 541 -0.49 -0.96 8.45
CA VAL A 541 -0.63 -1.80 9.67
C VAL A 541 -1.27 -1.08 10.85
N LYS A 542 -1.72 0.14 10.63
CA LYS A 542 -2.40 0.91 11.66
C LYS A 542 -3.88 0.53 11.68
N LYS A 543 -4.44 0.17 12.84
CA LYS A 543 -5.88 0.21 13.00
C LYS A 543 -6.37 1.58 12.56
N MET A 544 -7.27 1.61 11.59
CA MET A 544 -7.81 2.86 11.07
C MET A 544 -8.37 3.71 12.20
N GLY A 545 -7.98 4.97 12.25
CA GLY A 545 -8.65 5.96 13.07
C GLY A 545 -9.95 6.42 12.40
N ALA A 546 -10.80 7.09 13.17
CA ALA A 546 -12.00 7.68 12.60
C ALA A 546 -11.68 8.85 11.64
N VAL A 547 -10.54 9.52 11.85
CA VAL A 547 -9.99 10.55 10.94
C VAL A 547 -8.55 10.20 10.61
N GLU A 548 -8.22 10.14 9.33
CA GLU A 548 -6.89 9.81 8.83
C GLU A 548 -6.33 10.86 7.88
N LEU A 549 -5.01 11.05 7.91
CA LEU A 549 -4.26 11.88 6.98
C LEU A 549 -3.30 10.98 6.19
N LEU A 550 -3.54 10.84 4.89
CA LEU A 550 -2.83 9.93 4.01
C LEU A 550 -2.36 10.62 2.72
N THR A 551 -1.38 10.03 2.05
CA THR A 551 -1.13 10.38 0.66
C THR A 551 -2.22 9.78 -0.24
N ILE A 552 -2.39 10.33 -1.44
CA ILE A 552 -3.30 9.76 -2.45
C ILE A 552 -2.93 8.29 -2.73
N VAL A 553 -1.65 7.99 -2.86
CA VAL A 553 -1.18 6.62 -3.10
C VAL A 553 -1.45 5.72 -1.89
N GLY A 554 -1.13 6.19 -0.67
CA GLY A 554 -1.37 5.46 0.57
C GLY A 554 -2.86 5.23 0.91
N SER A 555 -3.79 5.85 0.18
CA SER A 555 -5.23 5.62 0.33
C SER A 555 -5.75 4.41 -0.47
N LYS A 556 -4.89 3.73 -1.24
CA LYS A 556 -5.31 2.58 -2.03
C LYS A 556 -5.84 1.45 -1.14
N GLY A 557 -6.92 0.79 -1.57
CA GLY A 557 -7.59 -0.23 -0.78
C GLY A 557 -8.51 0.32 0.33
N LEU A 558 -8.34 1.58 0.73
CA LEU A 558 -9.13 2.20 1.79
C LEU A 558 -10.40 2.87 1.27
N SER A 559 -11.34 3.15 2.17
CA SER A 559 -12.49 3.99 1.90
C SER A 559 -12.93 4.71 3.17
N ALA A 560 -13.71 5.79 3.02
CA ALA A 560 -14.32 6.52 4.12
C ALA A 560 -15.68 7.09 3.73
N ASP A 561 -16.49 7.42 4.70
CA ASP A 561 -17.75 8.10 4.43
C ASP A 561 -17.48 9.44 3.73
N HIS A 562 -16.47 10.17 4.17
CA HIS A 562 -16.09 11.48 3.66
C HIS A 562 -14.63 11.52 3.27
N VAL A 563 -14.32 12.20 2.16
CA VAL A 563 -12.94 12.42 1.71
C VAL A 563 -12.72 13.90 1.45
N ILE A 564 -11.61 14.43 1.95
CA ILE A 564 -11.15 15.79 1.68
C ILE A 564 -9.80 15.68 0.97
N ILE A 565 -9.72 16.02 -0.32
CA ILE A 565 -8.47 16.09 -1.07
C ILE A 565 -7.94 17.52 -0.94
N ILE A 566 -6.72 17.68 -0.42
CA ILE A 566 -6.08 18.99 -0.25
C ILE A 566 -4.95 19.18 -1.26
N GLY A 567 -4.56 20.44 -1.49
CA GLY A 567 -3.49 20.76 -2.43
C GLY A 567 -3.87 20.65 -3.90
N PHE A 568 -5.16 20.84 -4.23
CA PHE A 568 -5.66 20.78 -5.60
C PHE A 568 -5.27 22.03 -6.40
N ASP A 569 -4.00 22.14 -6.76
CA ASP A 569 -3.43 23.21 -7.57
C ASP A 569 -2.37 22.68 -8.55
N ASN A 570 -1.96 23.51 -9.49
CA ASN A 570 -1.02 23.15 -10.56
C ASN A 570 0.40 22.79 -10.09
N VAL A 571 0.77 23.11 -8.86
CA VAL A 571 2.09 22.81 -8.29
C VAL A 571 2.06 21.52 -7.49
N ASN A 572 1.15 21.41 -6.52
CA ASN A 572 1.07 20.22 -5.67
C ASN A 572 0.59 18.97 -6.43
N MET A 573 -0.28 19.16 -7.42
CA MET A 573 -0.79 18.06 -8.26
C MET A 573 0.04 17.79 -9.51
N SER A 574 1.17 18.49 -9.72
CA SER A 574 1.94 18.41 -10.97
C SER A 574 2.46 17.01 -11.30
N TRP A 575 2.69 16.19 -10.31
CA TRP A 575 3.19 14.82 -10.45
C TRP A 575 2.13 13.75 -10.20
N ILE A 576 0.91 14.15 -9.80
CA ILE A 576 -0.23 13.24 -9.62
C ILE A 576 -0.77 12.85 -10.99
N THR A 577 -0.83 11.55 -11.25
CA THR A 577 -1.40 11.01 -12.47
C THR A 577 -2.94 11.11 -12.45
N LYS A 578 -3.55 11.04 -13.63
CA LYS A 578 -5.02 10.93 -13.75
C LYS A 578 -5.56 9.73 -12.96
N ASN A 579 -4.87 8.60 -13.01
CA ASN A 579 -5.25 7.37 -12.31
C ASN A 579 -5.21 7.56 -10.78
N ALA A 580 -4.17 8.21 -10.27
CA ALA A 580 -4.06 8.53 -8.85
C ALA A 580 -5.19 9.44 -8.37
N PHE A 581 -5.56 10.46 -9.16
CA PHE A 581 -6.67 11.34 -8.82
C PHE A 581 -8.03 10.62 -8.92
N TYR A 582 -8.21 9.76 -9.92
CA TYR A 582 -9.38 8.89 -10.02
C TYR A 582 -9.53 7.97 -8.79
N VAL A 583 -8.44 7.34 -8.38
CA VAL A 583 -8.42 6.52 -7.16
C VAL A 583 -8.79 7.35 -5.94
N ALA A 584 -8.21 8.55 -5.76
CA ALA A 584 -8.50 9.43 -4.64
C ALA A 584 -10.00 9.80 -4.55
N MET A 585 -10.63 10.15 -5.68
CA MET A 585 -12.07 10.44 -5.72
C MET A 585 -12.93 9.26 -5.28
N THR A 586 -12.56 8.06 -5.71
CA THR A 586 -13.33 6.82 -5.45
C THR A 586 -13.11 6.22 -4.05
N ARG A 587 -12.32 6.90 -3.20
CA ARG A 587 -12.24 6.55 -1.77
C ARG A 587 -13.46 7.03 -0.99
N ALA A 588 -14.17 8.04 -1.49
CA ALA A 588 -15.33 8.63 -0.85
C ALA A 588 -16.59 7.78 -1.05
N ARG A 589 -17.34 7.55 0.02
CA ARG A 589 -18.64 6.86 0.00
C ARG A 589 -19.80 7.85 -0.11
N LYS A 590 -19.83 8.88 0.75
CA LYS A 590 -20.96 9.81 0.92
C LYS A 590 -20.67 11.20 0.38
N SER A 591 -19.53 11.81 0.69
CA SER A 591 -19.16 13.12 0.18
C SER A 591 -17.68 13.24 -0.18
N LEU A 592 -17.42 14.03 -1.20
CA LEU A 592 -16.08 14.34 -1.69
C LEU A 592 -15.88 15.85 -1.74
N HIS A 593 -14.83 16.34 -1.06
CA HIS A 593 -14.43 17.74 -1.02
C HIS A 593 -13.03 17.87 -1.60
N ILE A 594 -12.84 18.81 -2.55
CA ILE A 594 -11.57 19.05 -3.24
C ILE A 594 -11.14 20.49 -2.93
N LEU A 595 -10.09 20.64 -2.14
CA LEU A 595 -9.63 21.95 -1.65
C LEU A 595 -8.40 22.43 -2.39
N THR A 596 -8.50 23.65 -2.94
CA THR A 596 -7.34 24.41 -3.40
C THR A 596 -7.07 25.56 -2.44
N ALA A 597 -5.79 25.89 -2.24
CA ALA A 597 -5.40 27.04 -1.43
C ALA A 597 -4.20 27.76 -2.06
N LEU A 598 -4.12 29.08 -1.92
CA LEU A 598 -3.00 29.86 -2.41
C LEU A 598 -1.82 29.74 -1.46
N LYS A 599 -0.61 29.64 -1.98
CA LYS A 599 0.61 29.81 -1.17
C LYS A 599 0.84 31.30 -0.93
N SER A 600 1.17 31.66 0.30
CA SER A 600 1.65 33.02 0.59
C SER A 600 2.85 33.35 -0.32
N GLY A 601 2.64 34.26 -1.26
CA GLY A 601 3.69 34.75 -2.14
C GLY A 601 3.87 34.08 -3.51
N GLY A 602 2.96 33.20 -3.96
CA GLY A 602 3.03 32.58 -5.29
C GLY A 602 1.68 32.60 -6.02
N ALA A 603 1.68 32.91 -7.31
CA ALA A 603 0.52 32.71 -8.15
C ALA A 603 0.33 31.21 -8.40
N ARG A 604 -0.68 30.61 -7.77
CA ARG A 604 -1.12 29.24 -8.07
C ARG A 604 -2.35 29.28 -8.94
N GLN A 605 -2.33 28.45 -9.96
CA GLN A 605 -3.46 28.25 -10.85
C GLN A 605 -4.24 27.01 -10.44
N SER A 606 -5.47 26.90 -10.91
CA SER A 606 -6.22 25.65 -10.83
C SER A 606 -5.47 24.53 -11.55
N ASN A 607 -5.55 23.31 -11.02
CA ASN A 607 -5.05 22.13 -11.72
C ASN A 607 -5.87 21.88 -13.00
N GLY A 608 -5.24 21.35 -14.04
CA GLY A 608 -5.89 20.99 -15.31
C GLY A 608 -7.01 19.95 -15.16
N PHE A 609 -7.01 19.14 -14.12
CA PHE A 609 -8.10 18.20 -13.82
C PHE A 609 -9.43 18.89 -13.51
N LEU A 610 -9.41 20.17 -13.12
CA LEU A 610 -10.63 20.96 -12.90
C LEU A 610 -11.53 21.00 -14.14
N ASP A 611 -10.94 21.14 -15.33
CA ASP A 611 -11.68 21.26 -16.59
C ASP A 611 -12.48 20.02 -16.96
N GLN A 612 -12.09 18.90 -16.37
CA GLN A 612 -12.64 17.58 -16.67
C GLN A 612 -13.65 17.09 -15.64
N LEU A 613 -13.89 17.86 -14.58
CA LEU A 613 -14.99 17.58 -13.65
C LEU A 613 -16.33 17.97 -14.29
N PRO A 614 -17.39 17.16 -14.22
CA PRO A 614 -18.69 17.48 -14.81
C PRO A 614 -19.43 18.53 -13.97
N ASP A 615 -19.97 19.57 -14.60
CA ASP A 615 -20.73 20.61 -13.89
C ASP A 615 -22.05 20.09 -13.29
N ASP A 616 -22.64 19.06 -13.88
CA ASP A 616 -23.89 18.45 -13.39
C ASP A 616 -23.74 17.71 -12.07
N HIS A 617 -22.53 17.22 -11.77
CA HIS A 617 -22.23 16.41 -10.60
C HIS A 617 -21.21 17.05 -9.63
N ALA A 618 -20.70 18.24 -9.96
CA ALA A 618 -19.80 19.02 -9.13
C ALA A 618 -20.32 20.42 -8.87
N GLU A 619 -20.06 20.97 -7.70
CA GLU A 619 -20.39 22.32 -7.29
C GLU A 619 -19.13 23.04 -6.83
N PHE A 620 -19.07 24.34 -7.10
CA PHE A 620 -17.89 25.17 -6.91
C PHE A 620 -18.17 26.25 -5.87
N TYR A 621 -17.26 26.38 -4.90
CA TYR A 621 -17.42 27.28 -3.76
C TYR A 621 -16.16 28.08 -3.46
N SER A 622 -16.33 29.25 -2.86
CA SER A 622 -15.30 29.93 -2.08
C SER A 622 -15.56 29.75 -0.60
N TYR A 623 -14.50 29.62 0.20
CA TYR A 623 -14.61 29.52 1.65
C TYR A 623 -13.87 30.65 2.35
N LYS A 624 -14.52 31.28 3.35
CA LYS A 624 -13.95 32.35 4.17
C LYS A 624 -13.83 31.90 5.62
N LYS A 625 -12.63 32.05 6.18
CA LYS A 625 -12.34 31.73 7.58
C LYS A 625 -13.02 32.67 8.58
N THR A 626 -13.21 33.95 8.23
CA THR A 626 -13.69 35.00 9.14
C THR A 626 -15.07 34.73 9.72
N ASP A 627 -15.93 34.11 8.97
CA ASP A 627 -17.33 33.82 9.29
C ASP A 627 -17.72 32.35 9.02
N HIS A 628 -16.76 31.51 8.64
CA HIS A 628 -16.93 30.12 8.24
C HIS A 628 -17.96 29.95 7.11
N THR A 629 -18.10 30.95 6.22
CA THR A 629 -19.08 30.90 5.14
C THR A 629 -18.52 30.23 3.89
N LYS A 630 -19.38 29.41 3.29
CA LYS A 630 -19.18 28.79 1.98
C LYS A 630 -20.13 29.45 0.97
N ASN A 631 -19.57 30.16 -0.01
CA ASN A 631 -20.36 30.85 -1.03
C ASN A 631 -20.23 30.14 -2.37
N GLN A 632 -21.37 29.80 -2.96
CA GLN A 632 -21.40 29.14 -4.26
C GLN A 632 -20.91 30.07 -5.37
N LEU A 633 -20.13 29.51 -6.28
CA LEU A 633 -19.59 30.18 -7.46
C LEU A 633 -20.29 29.66 -8.71
N GLN A 634 -20.31 30.49 -9.77
CA GLN A 634 -20.97 30.11 -11.03
C GLN A 634 -20.11 29.13 -11.84
N GLY A 635 -20.15 27.85 -11.48
CA GLY A 635 -19.47 26.77 -12.18
C GLY A 635 -17.93 26.91 -12.17
N LYS A 636 -17.28 26.15 -13.03
CA LYS A 636 -15.82 26.16 -13.20
C LYS A 636 -15.25 27.52 -13.56
N GLN A 637 -15.94 28.28 -14.42
CA GLN A 637 -15.47 29.60 -14.87
C GLN A 637 -15.48 30.62 -13.72
N GLY A 638 -16.53 30.62 -12.91
CA GLY A 638 -16.59 31.44 -11.69
C GLY A 638 -15.51 31.10 -10.69
N PHE A 639 -15.21 29.80 -10.54
CA PHE A 639 -14.13 29.30 -9.68
C PHE A 639 -12.73 29.78 -10.17
N LYS A 640 -12.43 29.65 -11.47
CA LYS A 640 -11.19 30.15 -12.06
C LYS A 640 -11.05 31.67 -11.91
N THR A 641 -12.12 32.42 -12.16
CA THR A 641 -12.13 33.87 -11.98
C THR A 641 -11.87 34.25 -10.54
N TYR A 642 -12.47 33.55 -9.57
CA TYR A 642 -12.23 33.79 -8.14
C TYR A 642 -10.77 33.54 -7.76
N LEU A 643 -10.14 32.43 -8.20
CA LEU A 643 -8.73 32.15 -7.96
C LEU A 643 -7.80 33.21 -8.57
N ASN A 644 -8.08 33.65 -9.79
CA ASN A 644 -7.30 34.70 -10.46
C ASN A 644 -7.38 36.03 -9.70
N ASN A 645 -8.55 36.41 -9.19
CA ASN A 645 -8.72 37.61 -8.38
C ASN A 645 -7.93 37.50 -7.06
N LEU A 646 -7.94 36.35 -6.39
CA LEU A 646 -7.14 36.15 -5.19
C LEU A 646 -5.63 36.28 -5.48
N ASN A 647 -5.16 35.77 -6.61
CA ASN A 647 -3.76 35.90 -7.04
C ASN A 647 -3.35 37.37 -7.27
N SER A 648 -4.22 38.13 -7.98
CA SER A 648 -3.97 39.56 -8.26
C SER A 648 -3.90 40.40 -6.97
N MET A 649 -4.79 40.13 -6.00
CA MET A 649 -4.77 40.80 -4.70
C MET A 649 -3.50 40.49 -3.88
N SER A 650 -2.96 39.28 -4.02
CA SER A 650 -1.72 38.89 -3.32
C SER A 650 -0.47 39.55 -3.92
N GLN A 651 -0.47 39.82 -5.22
CA GLN A 651 0.62 40.55 -5.91
C GLN A 651 0.63 42.04 -5.60
N GLN A 652 -0.53 42.65 -5.41
CA GLN A 652 -0.65 44.10 -5.06
C GLN A 652 -0.26 44.39 -3.61
N ARG A 653 -0.21 43.40 -2.74
CA ARG A 653 0.20 43.56 -1.32
C ARG A 653 1.70 43.32 -1.09
N ARG A 654 2.47 43.05 -2.13
CA ARG A 654 3.94 42.95 -2.15
C ARG A 654 4.52 44.26 -2.74
#